data_d5f331f9365be3483148c3fdab801bb5
#
_entry.id   d5f331f9365be3483148c3fdab801bb5
#
_cell.length_a   1.000
_cell.length_b   1.000
_cell.length_c   1.000
_cell.angle_alpha   90.00
_cell.angle_beta   90.00
_cell.angle_gamma   90.00
#
_symmetry.space_group_name_H-M   'P 1'
#
loop_
_entity.id
_entity.type
_entity.pdbx_description
1 polymer ?
#
loop_
_entity_poly.entity_id
_entity_poly.type
_entity_poly.pdbx_seq_one_letter_code
_entity_poly.pdbx_strand_id
1 'polypeptide(L)'
;MVWVKRLAILVGVLLVLMVALVAYVMIFVNPNDFKKEVQKVALEKADVRLRMDGDIHWSFFPHFGLSLSHIGVALGKDPEILQFDRAEFGLAVLPLLKRNIDVDTVELVNLKANLSVDKQGHTNWQRNVVEGKVKGQNKAQSTNSNAPQSGQASSSNQAEYATSASDPFKRALPNLHLDKLIIKNADITYTNAVNKQKVNAVMNVELSDVQWNKAWPLAMNLMIKQSDLQGKHPIDAEVKLDADLTVFPQREAFSLNNVDLSTTTSGDRLPTSPFKASLQASQVDMDVPQETLSAQGLELKTLGMTATASVQAFQVLSDPEFNGKLAIAPFNPREVMKKLNITLPNMADSSALTKAQVAITLHGDKDTLLVQPMSLLLDGSKINASAGVDLSPLRWDINIAGEGLDLDRYLPPETVPSEQAASKNSTQSSMSASNVVANSSTTATKSQTPQTDVAASSKGLIPVALIRSLEGHLGVSLKHVIFKKMQLDKVALDATVGNGVVRVSPALIHLYQGQAEVKATLDVRGNTPKMTLVPKVSGVQIQPLLHDYMKMDKLRGATFVEGELSAQGNRPGDLMSSLQGDLLVHIKKGALVGMNLTRTVCKGIAAVRKESINDKDFGDDTPFENMTFPAHIVNGQISTPGLVLTSAGIQVTGDGIISLPKQSLDYQVNVALSGSHLDHACRVNDKITKLAFPIVCKGQFSDDPASLCRPDLKKFGVLFADLAKQELKDKVAAEKEKLKDKLKAKRQEEEEKLRDKLKDKLKSLF
;
A
#
# COMPACT_ATOMS: atom_id res chain seq x y z
N MET A 1 31.65 78.84 20.55
CA MET A 1 31.55 78.97 19.07
C MET A 1 32.92 78.89 18.35
N VAL A 2 34.06 79.32 18.97
CA VAL A 2 35.39 79.24 18.34
C VAL A 2 35.94 77.83 18.23
N TRP A 3 35.63 76.93 19.17
CA TRP A 3 36.10 75.56 19.19
C TRP A 3 35.40 74.66 18.07
N VAL A 4 34.16 74.92 17.79
CA VAL A 4 33.43 74.23 16.73
C VAL A 4 33.96 74.59 15.35
N LYS A 5 34.33 75.91 15.12
CA LYS A 5 34.93 76.31 13.87
C LYS A 5 36.39 75.75 13.72
N ARG A 6 37.19 75.64 14.80
CA ARG A 6 38.51 74.98 14.73
C ARG A 6 38.41 73.51 14.48
N LEU A 7 37.45 72.80 15.08
CA LEU A 7 37.21 71.39 14.85
C LEU A 7 36.71 71.15 13.38
N ALA A 8 35.80 72.01 12.86
CA ALA A 8 35.32 71.89 11.46
C ALA A 8 36.46 72.19 10.47
N ILE A 9 37.39 73.13 10.75
CA ILE A 9 38.58 73.37 9.91
C ILE A 9 39.54 72.17 10.00
N LEU A 10 39.74 71.58 11.15
CA LEU A 10 40.63 70.41 11.35
C LEU A 10 40.07 69.19 10.64
N VAL A 11 38.72 68.91 10.68
CA VAL A 11 38.03 67.87 9.95
C VAL A 11 38.09 68.14 8.45
N GLY A 12 37.93 69.40 8.01
CA GLY A 12 38.03 69.78 6.58
C GLY A 12 39.43 69.57 6.03
N VAL A 13 40.50 69.97 6.82
CA VAL A 13 41.92 69.72 6.44
C VAL A 13 42.19 68.20 6.37
N LEU A 14 41.70 67.42 7.34
CA LEU A 14 41.87 65.97 7.36
C LEU A 14 41.20 65.33 6.15
N LEU A 15 40.01 65.80 5.77
CA LEU A 15 39.26 65.34 4.59
C LEU A 15 40.01 65.69 3.29
N VAL A 16 40.58 66.89 3.19
CA VAL A 16 41.44 67.32 2.05
C VAL A 16 42.72 66.49 1.99
N LEU A 17 43.36 66.21 3.11
CA LEU A 17 44.53 65.33 3.17
C LEU A 17 44.21 63.91 2.78
N MET A 18 43.04 63.39 3.18
CA MET A 18 42.54 62.07 2.82
C MET A 18 42.27 61.99 1.32
N VAL A 19 41.61 63.00 0.74
CA VAL A 19 41.37 63.08 -0.72
C VAL A 19 42.70 63.20 -1.47
N ALA A 20 43.64 63.98 -0.99
CA ALA A 20 45.01 64.14 -1.56
C ALA A 20 45.81 62.84 -1.51
N LEU A 21 45.68 62.05 -0.41
CA LEU A 21 46.30 60.74 -0.28
C LEU A 21 45.71 59.72 -1.26
N VAL A 22 44.41 59.70 -1.35
CA VAL A 22 43.69 58.85 -2.33
C VAL A 22 44.06 59.21 -3.76
N ALA A 23 44.10 60.49 -4.09
CA ALA A 23 44.56 60.99 -5.40
C ALA A 23 46.05 60.67 -5.66
N TYR A 24 46.87 60.70 -4.66
CA TYR A 24 48.32 60.34 -4.74
C TYR A 24 48.46 58.85 -5.11
N VAL A 25 47.75 57.94 -4.36
CA VAL A 25 47.75 56.49 -4.64
C VAL A 25 47.25 56.19 -6.07
N MET A 26 46.19 56.88 -6.51
CA MET A 26 45.65 56.71 -7.86
C MET A 26 46.62 57.12 -8.97
N ILE A 27 47.38 58.16 -8.76
CA ILE A 27 48.27 58.71 -9.82
C ILE A 27 49.59 57.93 -9.87
N PHE A 28 50.06 57.44 -8.72
CA PHE A 28 51.37 56.80 -8.63
C PHE A 28 51.37 55.27 -8.49
N VAL A 29 50.19 54.63 -8.24
CA VAL A 29 50.11 53.19 -8.16
C VAL A 29 49.17 52.72 -9.27
N ASN A 30 49.73 52.18 -10.36
CA ASN A 30 48.96 51.55 -11.40
C ASN A 30 48.70 50.10 -11.05
N PRO A 31 47.46 49.71 -10.78
CA PRO A 31 47.12 48.33 -10.39
C PRO A 31 47.40 47.30 -11.51
N ASN A 32 47.53 47.74 -12.75
CA ASN A 32 47.85 46.86 -13.88
C ASN A 32 49.29 46.31 -13.85
N ASP A 33 50.19 46.97 -13.13
CA ASP A 33 51.55 46.51 -12.99
C ASP A 33 51.67 45.19 -12.22
N PHE A 34 50.67 44.89 -11.40
CA PHE A 34 50.60 43.67 -10.60
C PHE A 34 49.93 42.47 -11.31
N LYS A 35 49.35 42.65 -12.52
CA LYS A 35 48.68 41.57 -13.26
C LYS A 35 49.56 40.32 -13.40
N LYS A 36 50.77 40.49 -13.86
CA LYS A 36 51.72 39.39 -14.11
C LYS A 36 52.10 38.65 -12.84
N GLU A 37 52.25 39.38 -11.74
CA GLU A 37 52.58 38.79 -10.42
C GLU A 37 51.40 37.96 -9.88
N VAL A 38 50.19 38.48 -9.96
CA VAL A 38 48.97 37.76 -9.58
C VAL A 38 48.76 36.48 -10.42
N GLN A 39 48.95 36.57 -11.73
CA GLN A 39 48.87 35.40 -12.62
C GLN A 39 49.93 34.35 -12.28
N LYS A 40 51.16 34.78 -12.00
CA LYS A 40 52.28 33.91 -11.63
C LYS A 40 52.01 33.21 -10.28
N VAL A 41 51.60 33.95 -9.27
CA VAL A 41 51.31 33.43 -7.94
C VAL A 41 50.14 32.44 -7.99
N ALA A 42 49.06 32.73 -8.76
CA ALA A 42 47.93 31.81 -8.97
C ALA A 42 48.37 30.51 -9.63
N LEU A 43 49.24 30.58 -10.66
CA LEU A 43 49.77 29.42 -11.34
C LEU A 43 50.71 28.60 -10.44
N GLU A 44 51.64 29.24 -9.75
CA GLU A 44 52.66 28.56 -8.95
C GLU A 44 52.12 27.94 -7.65
N LYS A 45 51.17 28.63 -6.99
CA LYS A 45 50.65 28.16 -5.71
C LYS A 45 49.37 27.32 -5.79
N ALA A 46 48.51 27.57 -6.80
CA ALA A 46 47.22 26.93 -6.90
C ALA A 46 47.06 26.13 -8.21
N ASP A 47 48.05 26.14 -9.12
CA ASP A 47 47.96 25.55 -10.48
C ASP A 47 46.75 26.09 -11.25
N VAL A 48 46.37 27.34 -10.99
CA VAL A 48 45.26 28.04 -11.64
C VAL A 48 45.83 29.04 -12.63
N ARG A 49 45.43 28.88 -13.88
CA ARG A 49 45.78 29.82 -14.95
C ARG A 49 44.69 30.89 -15.03
N LEU A 50 45.08 32.13 -14.69
CA LEU A 50 44.19 33.28 -14.78
C LEU A 50 44.45 34.01 -16.10
N ARG A 51 43.39 34.24 -16.87
CA ARG A 51 43.37 35.16 -17.99
C ARG A 51 42.74 36.48 -17.50
N MET A 52 43.42 37.59 -17.67
CA MET A 52 43.01 38.94 -17.23
C MET A 52 43.13 39.89 -18.40
N ASP A 53 42.06 39.92 -19.28
CA ASP A 53 42.11 40.73 -20.52
C ASP A 53 41.72 42.18 -20.28
N GLY A 54 40.86 42.42 -19.30
CA GLY A 54 40.44 43.76 -18.93
C GLY A 54 41.47 44.48 -18.02
N ASP A 55 41.41 45.79 -18.00
CA ASP A 55 42.26 46.59 -17.11
C ASP A 55 41.75 46.51 -15.67
N ILE A 56 42.70 46.58 -14.72
CA ILE A 56 42.41 46.73 -13.32
C ILE A 56 42.23 48.22 -13.04
N HIS A 57 41.06 48.60 -12.53
CA HIS A 57 40.70 49.97 -12.22
C HIS A 57 40.48 50.14 -10.72
N TRP A 58 40.80 51.35 -10.20
CA TRP A 58 40.34 51.73 -8.87
C TRP A 58 38.82 51.95 -8.91
N SER A 59 38.10 51.36 -7.94
CA SER A 59 36.66 51.56 -7.70
C SER A 59 36.51 52.50 -6.50
N PHE A 60 35.55 53.45 -6.58
CA PHE A 60 35.31 54.43 -5.52
C PHE A 60 33.91 54.44 -4.96
N PHE A 61 33.01 53.81 -5.66
CA PHE A 61 31.62 53.71 -5.25
C PHE A 61 31.05 52.34 -5.62
N PRO A 62 30.35 51.67 -4.74
CA PRO A 62 30.03 52.05 -3.37
C PRO A 62 31.18 51.92 -2.37
N HIS A 63 32.23 51.16 -2.69
CA HIS A 63 33.41 50.94 -1.82
C HIS A 63 34.70 51.35 -2.53
N PHE A 64 35.67 51.84 -1.75
CA PHE A 64 37.03 52.03 -2.26
C PHE A 64 37.68 50.67 -2.48
N GLY A 65 38.18 50.40 -3.69
CA GLY A 65 38.71 49.08 -4.00
C GLY A 65 39.28 48.94 -5.39
N LEU A 66 39.37 47.68 -5.83
CA LEU A 66 39.87 47.28 -7.16
C LEU A 66 38.75 46.60 -7.94
N SER A 67 38.55 47.01 -9.18
CA SER A 67 37.67 46.37 -10.12
C SER A 67 38.49 45.72 -11.25
N LEU A 68 38.32 44.42 -11.38
CA LEU A 68 38.95 43.60 -12.42
C LEU A 68 37.85 43.19 -13.41
N SER A 69 38.17 43.26 -14.70
CA SER A 69 37.22 42.93 -15.77
C SER A 69 37.74 41.82 -16.68
N HIS A 70 36.80 41.05 -17.25
CA HIS A 70 37.03 39.95 -18.20
C HIS A 70 38.08 38.95 -17.72
N ILE A 71 37.77 38.24 -16.65
CA ILE A 71 38.65 37.25 -16.04
C ILE A 71 38.20 35.87 -16.48
N GLY A 72 39.16 35.04 -16.94
CA GLY A 72 38.99 33.62 -17.19
C GLY A 72 39.85 32.81 -16.25
N VAL A 73 39.33 31.69 -15.78
CA VAL A 73 39.96 30.74 -14.85
C VAL A 73 39.99 29.36 -15.48
N ALA A 74 41.19 28.78 -15.59
CA ALA A 74 41.41 27.43 -16.06
C ALA A 74 42.27 26.64 -15.08
N LEU A 75 42.06 25.35 -14.94
CA LEU A 75 42.86 24.44 -14.15
C LEU A 75 43.98 23.85 -15.01
N GLY A 76 45.23 24.09 -14.64
CA GLY A 76 46.38 23.57 -15.35
C GLY A 76 46.39 23.94 -16.85
N LYS A 77 46.30 22.94 -17.75
CA LYS A 77 46.29 23.12 -19.19
C LYS A 77 44.89 23.01 -19.82
N ASP A 78 43.85 22.76 -18.99
CA ASP A 78 42.49 22.56 -19.44
C ASP A 78 41.85 23.85 -19.98
N PRO A 79 40.73 23.78 -20.78
CA PRO A 79 39.94 24.93 -21.14
C PRO A 79 39.43 25.71 -19.92
N GLU A 80 39.13 27.00 -20.11
CA GLU A 80 38.52 27.83 -19.08
C GLU A 80 37.17 27.23 -18.64
N ILE A 81 37.05 26.96 -17.35
CA ILE A 81 35.83 26.42 -16.73
C ILE A 81 34.98 27.52 -16.10
N LEU A 82 35.64 28.64 -15.67
CA LEU A 82 34.98 29.78 -15.08
C LEU A 82 35.40 31.06 -15.82
N GLN A 83 34.44 31.95 -16.05
CA GLN A 83 34.65 33.30 -16.59
C GLN A 83 33.76 34.24 -15.80
N PHE A 84 34.23 35.46 -15.54
CA PHE A 84 33.41 36.51 -14.96
C PHE A 84 33.72 37.87 -15.61
N ASP A 85 32.66 38.66 -15.82
CA ASP A 85 32.77 39.90 -16.50
C ASP A 85 33.46 40.96 -15.60
N ARG A 86 33.15 40.91 -14.27
CA ARG A 86 33.68 41.82 -13.29
C ARG A 86 33.83 41.17 -11.94
N ALA A 87 34.98 41.41 -11.29
CA ALA A 87 35.21 41.15 -9.87
C ALA A 87 35.62 42.44 -9.21
N GLU A 88 34.92 42.81 -8.14
CA GLU A 88 35.21 43.96 -7.33
C GLU A 88 35.67 43.51 -5.95
N PHE A 89 36.76 44.10 -5.49
CA PHE A 89 37.33 43.87 -4.16
C PHE A 89 37.35 45.21 -3.42
N GLY A 90 36.43 45.39 -2.49
CA GLY A 90 36.40 46.52 -1.56
C GLY A 90 37.58 46.44 -0.58
N LEU A 91 38.16 47.53 -0.27
CA LEU A 91 39.26 47.64 0.65
C LEU A 91 38.89 48.53 1.84
N ALA A 92 39.18 48.07 3.06
CA ALA A 92 38.95 48.84 4.26
C ALA A 92 39.97 49.99 4.35
N VAL A 93 39.48 51.24 4.34
CA VAL A 93 40.33 52.45 4.26
C VAL A 93 41.21 52.62 5.52
N LEU A 94 40.73 52.34 6.72
CA LEU A 94 41.45 52.49 7.98
C LEU A 94 42.66 51.54 8.13
N PRO A 95 42.56 50.25 7.80
CA PRO A 95 43.69 49.32 7.72
C PRO A 95 44.72 49.75 6.66
N LEU A 96 44.26 50.23 5.51
CA LEU A 96 45.12 50.68 4.42
C LEU A 96 46.03 51.83 4.82
N LEU A 97 45.55 52.77 5.65
CA LEU A 97 46.37 53.86 6.25
C LEU A 97 47.51 53.33 7.16
N LYS A 98 47.32 52.11 7.69
CA LYS A 98 48.32 51.39 8.49
C LYS A 98 49.21 50.45 7.68
N ARG A 99 49.10 50.49 6.34
CA ARG A 99 49.77 49.61 5.37
C ARG A 99 49.33 48.15 5.44
N ASN A 100 48.14 47.88 6.00
CA ASN A 100 47.51 46.57 5.95
C ASN A 100 46.45 46.58 4.87
N ILE A 101 46.50 45.62 3.95
CA ILE A 101 45.45 45.40 2.95
C ILE A 101 44.41 44.49 3.61
N ASP A 102 43.23 45.03 3.82
CA ASP A 102 42.08 44.32 4.38
C ASP A 102 40.96 44.46 3.37
N VAL A 103 40.43 43.30 2.91
CA VAL A 103 39.34 43.21 1.93
C VAL A 103 38.05 43.11 2.69
N ASP A 104 37.19 44.13 2.58
CA ASP A 104 35.89 44.19 3.26
C ASP A 104 34.74 43.65 2.40
N THR A 105 34.82 43.82 1.09
CA THR A 105 33.74 43.40 0.16
C THR A 105 34.33 42.66 -1.03
N VAL A 106 33.68 41.54 -1.41
CA VAL A 106 33.96 40.82 -2.66
C VAL A 106 32.65 40.72 -3.46
N GLU A 107 32.64 41.32 -4.66
CA GLU A 107 31.52 41.22 -5.58
C GLU A 107 31.95 40.57 -6.91
N LEU A 108 31.29 39.48 -7.30
CA LEU A 108 31.46 38.79 -8.57
C LEU A 108 30.21 38.97 -9.42
N VAL A 109 30.37 39.48 -10.63
CA VAL A 109 29.27 39.79 -11.53
C VAL A 109 29.37 38.99 -12.82
N ASN A 110 28.24 38.39 -13.25
CA ASN A 110 28.12 37.59 -14.46
C ASN A 110 29.17 36.47 -14.53
N LEU A 111 29.26 35.71 -13.43
CA LEU A 111 30.07 34.50 -13.39
C LEU A 111 29.43 33.48 -14.38
N LYS A 112 30.24 32.96 -15.30
CA LYS A 112 29.85 31.88 -16.24
C LYS A 112 30.66 30.65 -15.96
N ALA A 113 29.97 29.53 -15.68
CA ALA A 113 30.59 28.22 -15.49
C ALA A 113 30.05 27.23 -16.48
N ASN A 114 30.93 26.56 -17.24
CA ASN A 114 30.55 25.50 -18.17
C ASN A 114 31.11 24.17 -17.69
N LEU A 115 30.24 23.37 -17.08
CA LEU A 115 30.56 22.06 -16.56
C LEU A 115 30.04 20.97 -17.49
N SER A 116 30.85 20.00 -17.84
CA SER A 116 30.45 18.94 -18.75
C SER A 116 30.95 17.57 -18.33
N VAL A 117 30.11 16.56 -18.58
CA VAL A 117 30.44 15.14 -18.52
C VAL A 117 30.30 14.57 -19.93
N ASP A 118 31.37 14.00 -20.46
CA ASP A 118 31.38 13.40 -21.78
C ASP A 118 30.64 12.04 -21.81
N LYS A 119 30.58 11.39 -22.99
CA LYS A 119 29.92 10.09 -23.15
C LYS A 119 30.63 8.95 -22.40
N GLN A 120 31.88 9.13 -22.04
CA GLN A 120 32.72 8.19 -21.30
C GLN A 120 32.65 8.41 -19.79
N GLY A 121 31.95 9.46 -19.33
CA GLY A 121 31.82 9.80 -17.93
C GLY A 121 32.93 10.71 -17.40
N HIS A 122 33.85 11.21 -18.24
CA HIS A 122 34.89 12.13 -17.82
C HIS A 122 34.30 13.52 -17.61
N THR A 123 34.77 14.20 -16.57
CA THR A 123 34.37 15.58 -16.24
C THR A 123 35.43 16.57 -16.69
N ASN A 124 35.02 17.78 -17.06
CA ASN A 124 35.98 18.85 -17.42
C ASN A 124 36.53 19.62 -16.21
N TRP A 125 36.16 19.27 -14.99
CA TRP A 125 36.62 19.92 -13.73
C TRP A 125 37.40 18.97 -12.82
N GLN A 126 37.52 17.70 -13.11
CA GLN A 126 38.38 16.75 -12.39
C GLN A 126 39.67 16.56 -13.18
N ARG A 127 40.80 16.67 -12.48
CA ARG A 127 42.09 16.34 -13.07
C ARG A 127 42.12 14.84 -13.45
N ASN A 128 42.31 14.51 -14.72
CA ASN A 128 42.82 13.23 -15.11
C ASN A 128 44.27 13.14 -14.55
N VAL A 129 44.45 12.53 -13.41
CA VAL A 129 45.78 12.10 -12.95
C VAL A 129 46.23 11.03 -13.94
N VAL A 130 46.84 11.46 -15.03
CA VAL A 130 47.60 10.57 -15.90
C VAL A 130 48.71 10.01 -15.05
N GLU A 131 48.59 8.73 -14.66
CA GLU A 131 49.69 7.97 -14.06
C GLU A 131 50.95 8.20 -14.93
N GLY A 132 51.84 9.04 -14.46
CA GLY A 132 53.13 9.21 -15.07
C GLY A 132 53.85 7.87 -15.11
N LYS A 133 54.06 7.35 -16.31
CA LYS A 133 54.94 6.21 -16.55
C LYS A 133 56.30 6.48 -15.86
N VAL A 134 56.47 5.91 -14.68
CA VAL A 134 57.81 5.65 -14.15
C VAL A 134 58.43 4.56 -15.03
N LYS A 135 59.27 4.95 -16.00
CA LYS A 135 60.21 4.07 -16.67
C LYS A 135 61.26 3.63 -15.66
N GLY A 136 61.09 2.49 -15.10
CA GLY A 136 62.11 1.78 -14.33
C GLY A 136 62.05 0.31 -14.74
N GLN A 137 62.99 -0.11 -15.54
CA GLN A 137 63.25 -1.50 -15.94
C GLN A 137 63.41 -2.36 -14.69
N ASN A 138 62.69 -3.51 -14.64
CA ASN A 138 63.39 -4.78 -14.42
C ASN A 138 62.47 -5.96 -14.83
N LYS A 139 63.03 -6.77 -15.71
CA LYS A 139 62.59 -8.02 -16.27
C LYS A 139 62.99 -9.15 -15.28
N ALA A 140 62.03 -9.96 -14.86
CA ALA A 140 62.30 -11.37 -14.50
C ALA A 140 60.93 -12.07 -14.35
N GLN A 141 60.53 -12.80 -15.33
CA GLN A 141 60.42 -14.27 -15.42
C GLN A 141 59.46 -14.97 -14.43
N SER A 142 58.44 -15.52 -15.03
CA SER A 142 57.46 -16.48 -14.54
C SER A 142 58.05 -17.73 -13.93
N THR A 143 57.49 -18.28 -12.90
CA THR A 143 57.19 -19.73 -12.79
C THR A 143 56.05 -20.01 -11.81
N ASN A 144 55.25 -21.01 -12.22
CA ASN A 144 54.17 -21.67 -11.49
C ASN A 144 54.55 -22.26 -10.13
N SER A 145 53.63 -22.27 -9.15
CA SER A 145 52.95 -23.51 -8.71
C SER A 145 52.35 -23.40 -7.29
N ASN A 146 51.10 -23.88 -7.23
CA ASN A 146 50.43 -24.61 -6.14
C ASN A 146 50.43 -24.13 -4.67
N ALA A 147 49.19 -24.03 -4.18
CA ALA A 147 48.75 -24.04 -2.77
C ALA A 147 49.22 -25.33 -2.01
N PRO A 148 48.94 -25.52 -0.68
CA PRO A 148 48.14 -24.78 0.29
C PRO A 148 48.74 -24.66 1.73
N GLN A 149 47.95 -24.11 2.64
CA GLN A 149 47.85 -24.37 4.10
C GLN A 149 48.45 -23.41 5.11
N SER A 150 47.50 -22.87 5.90
CA SER A 150 47.50 -22.72 7.37
C SER A 150 48.66 -22.03 8.08
N GLY A 151 48.34 -21.09 8.91
CA GLY A 151 49.20 -20.71 10.04
C GLY A 151 49.02 -19.28 10.54
N GLN A 152 48.52 -19.18 11.71
CA GLN A 152 48.37 -18.07 12.63
C GLN A 152 49.55 -17.09 12.73
N ALA A 153 49.14 -15.89 13.12
CA ALA A 153 49.76 -15.00 14.10
C ALA A 153 50.58 -13.80 13.60
N SER A 154 50.03 -12.66 13.97
CA SER A 154 50.68 -11.50 14.59
C SER A 154 51.65 -10.67 13.78
N SER A 155 51.22 -9.46 13.71
CA SER A 155 51.90 -8.20 14.05
C SER A 155 51.83 -7.15 12.95
N SER A 156 51.11 -6.12 13.30
CA SER A 156 51.43 -4.69 13.10
C SER A 156 52.44 -4.37 11.99
N ASN A 157 51.92 -3.85 10.89
CA ASN A 157 52.53 -2.72 10.18
C ASN A 157 51.42 -1.77 9.80
N GLN A 158 51.22 -0.77 10.68
CA GLN A 158 50.61 0.48 10.33
C GLN A 158 51.43 1.06 9.19
N ALA A 159 50.89 1.01 7.99
CA ALA A 159 51.28 1.93 6.95
C ALA A 159 50.79 3.29 7.41
N GLU A 160 51.70 4.05 7.98
CA GLU A 160 51.63 5.49 8.21
C GLU A 160 51.36 6.13 6.84
N TYR A 161 50.07 6.31 6.51
CA TYR A 161 49.68 7.27 5.49
C TYR A 161 50.09 8.64 6.04
N ALA A 162 51.15 9.19 5.49
CA ALA A 162 51.58 10.54 5.74
C ALA A 162 50.45 11.52 5.40
N THR A 163 49.62 11.81 6.38
CA THR A 163 48.72 12.95 6.43
C THR A 163 49.57 14.20 6.64
N SER A 164 50.06 14.77 5.56
CA SER A 164 50.53 16.16 5.56
C SER A 164 50.40 16.75 4.16
N ALA A 165 49.19 16.79 3.64
CA ALA A 165 48.76 17.90 2.82
C ALA A 165 48.07 18.88 3.76
N SER A 166 48.86 19.74 4.41
CA SER A 166 48.32 20.89 5.14
C SER A 166 47.45 21.67 4.15
N ASP A 167 46.16 21.64 4.40
CA ASP A 167 45.12 22.28 3.62
C ASP A 167 45.51 23.74 3.34
N PRO A 168 45.71 24.15 2.07
CA PRO A 168 46.14 25.51 1.76
C PRO A 168 45.13 26.56 2.22
N PHE A 169 43.87 26.22 2.43
CA PHE A 169 42.83 27.08 2.99
C PHE A 169 43.06 27.40 4.48
N LYS A 170 43.54 26.46 5.29
CA LYS A 170 43.82 26.69 6.72
C LYS A 170 44.99 27.65 6.99
N ARG A 171 45.92 27.80 6.03
CA ARG A 171 47.04 28.71 6.13
C ARG A 171 46.76 30.10 5.57
N ALA A 172 45.77 30.25 4.69
CA ALA A 172 45.64 31.51 3.92
C ALA A 172 44.79 32.59 4.60
N LEU A 173 43.84 32.22 5.49
CA LEU A 173 42.86 33.16 6.04
C LEU A 173 42.67 33.01 7.57
N PRO A 174 43.71 33.21 8.40
CA PRO A 174 43.54 33.05 9.86
C PRO A 174 42.56 34.07 10.48
N ASN A 175 42.38 35.24 9.83
CA ASN A 175 41.51 36.32 10.28
C ASN A 175 40.60 36.78 9.15
N LEU A 176 39.72 35.86 8.65
CA LEU A 176 38.74 36.25 7.66
C LEU A 176 37.74 37.25 8.25
N HIS A 177 37.67 38.42 7.65
CA HIS A 177 36.64 39.41 7.89
C HIS A 177 36.22 40.01 6.55
N LEU A 178 34.97 39.75 6.14
CA LEU A 178 34.36 40.38 4.97
C LEU A 178 33.01 40.95 5.40
N ASP A 179 32.77 42.21 5.14
CA ASP A 179 31.46 42.81 5.37
C ASP A 179 30.45 42.21 4.43
N LYS A 180 30.85 41.94 3.15
CA LYS A 180 29.98 41.30 2.16
C LYS A 180 30.74 40.44 1.16
N LEU A 181 30.13 39.29 0.84
CA LEU A 181 30.43 38.47 -0.33
C LEU A 181 29.17 38.38 -1.23
N ILE A 182 29.27 38.94 -2.43
CA ILE A 182 28.12 39.05 -3.35
C ILE A 182 28.48 38.36 -4.66
N ILE A 183 27.61 37.48 -5.12
CA ILE A 183 27.66 36.86 -6.43
C ILE A 183 26.38 37.25 -7.17
N LYS A 184 26.50 37.98 -8.26
CA LYS A 184 25.37 38.44 -9.10
C LYS A 184 25.37 37.75 -10.44
N ASN A 185 24.21 37.18 -10.81
CA ASN A 185 23.97 36.54 -12.12
C ASN A 185 25.03 35.48 -12.47
N ALA A 186 25.33 34.56 -11.52
CA ALA A 186 26.17 33.41 -11.84
C ALA A 186 25.38 32.45 -12.76
N ASP A 187 25.80 32.30 -14.01
CA ASP A 187 25.20 31.40 -15.02
C ASP A 187 26.03 30.12 -15.11
N ILE A 188 25.49 29.04 -14.58
CA ILE A 188 26.14 27.74 -14.55
C ILE A 188 25.42 26.81 -15.55
N THR A 189 26.11 26.44 -16.61
CA THR A 189 25.63 25.43 -17.56
C THR A 189 26.31 24.10 -17.24
N TYR A 190 25.49 23.09 -16.94
CA TYR A 190 25.92 21.72 -16.76
C TYR A 190 25.34 20.84 -17.85
N THR A 191 26.21 20.10 -18.55
CA THR A 191 25.81 19.19 -19.64
C THR A 191 26.32 17.78 -19.33
N ASN A 192 25.42 16.79 -19.26
CA ASN A 192 25.77 15.40 -19.04
C ASN A 192 25.38 14.56 -20.26
N ALA A 193 26.39 14.09 -21.00
CA ALA A 193 26.17 13.30 -22.20
C ALA A 193 25.78 11.83 -21.90
N VAL A 194 26.11 11.30 -20.71
CA VAL A 194 25.70 9.96 -20.27
C VAL A 194 24.21 9.94 -20.00
N ASN A 195 23.73 10.87 -19.17
CA ASN A 195 22.31 10.96 -18.78
C ASN A 195 21.46 11.76 -19.79
N LYS A 196 22.08 12.32 -20.83
CA LYS A 196 21.44 13.16 -21.84
C LYS A 196 20.67 14.35 -21.24
N GLN A 197 21.25 14.98 -20.24
CA GLN A 197 20.65 16.10 -19.49
C GLN A 197 21.45 17.38 -19.67
N LYS A 198 20.74 18.50 -19.75
CA LYS A 198 21.29 19.85 -19.70
C LYS A 198 20.60 20.62 -18.57
N VAL A 199 21.39 21.27 -17.73
CA VAL A 199 20.92 22.13 -16.65
C VAL A 199 21.55 23.50 -16.84
N ASN A 200 20.75 24.55 -16.85
CA ASN A 200 21.17 25.93 -16.74
C ASN A 200 20.68 26.45 -15.39
N ALA A 201 21.61 27.00 -14.59
CA ALA A 201 21.29 27.55 -13.30
C ALA A 201 21.81 29.00 -13.20
N VAL A 202 20.91 29.93 -12.91
CA VAL A 202 21.27 31.34 -12.64
C VAL A 202 21.15 31.58 -11.15
N MET A 203 22.23 31.98 -10.52
CA MET A 203 22.33 32.10 -9.05
C MET A 203 22.76 33.51 -8.64
N ASN A 204 22.09 34.02 -7.61
CA ASN A 204 22.52 35.19 -6.87
C ASN A 204 22.73 34.77 -5.42
N VAL A 205 23.86 35.18 -4.83
CA VAL A 205 24.21 34.91 -3.43
C VAL A 205 24.70 36.18 -2.76
N GLU A 206 24.23 36.43 -1.56
CA GLU A 206 24.72 37.47 -0.69
C GLU A 206 25.02 36.88 0.70
N LEU A 207 26.24 37.03 1.17
CA LEU A 207 26.67 36.74 2.51
C LEU A 207 27.12 38.03 3.16
N SER A 208 26.70 38.30 4.40
CA SER A 208 27.06 39.49 5.15
C SER A 208 27.78 39.13 6.44
N ASP A 209 28.60 40.04 6.96
CA ASP A 209 29.34 39.91 8.22
C ASP A 209 30.15 38.61 8.34
N VAL A 210 30.84 38.22 7.27
CA VAL A 210 31.55 36.95 7.14
C VAL A 210 32.76 36.91 8.05
N GLN A 211 32.63 36.26 9.19
CA GLN A 211 33.68 36.07 10.19
C GLN A 211 33.66 34.66 10.76
N TRP A 212 34.79 34.03 10.93
CA TRP A 212 34.87 32.73 11.56
C TRP A 212 34.19 32.70 12.93
N ASN A 213 33.45 31.63 13.23
CA ASN A 213 32.74 31.40 14.49
C ASN A 213 31.58 32.40 14.79
N LYS A 214 31.16 33.17 13.80
CA LYS A 214 29.97 34.04 13.89
C LYS A 214 28.94 33.65 12.83
N ALA A 215 27.71 34.05 13.03
CA ALA A 215 26.65 33.86 12.08
C ALA A 215 26.75 34.83 10.90
N TRP A 216 26.68 34.32 9.66
CA TRP A 216 26.68 35.05 8.41
C TRP A 216 25.27 35.02 7.81
N PRO A 217 24.54 36.13 7.79
CA PRO A 217 23.31 36.19 7.03
C PRO A 217 23.56 35.79 5.57
N LEU A 218 22.90 34.74 5.11
CA LEU A 218 22.96 34.19 3.76
C LEU A 218 21.62 34.40 3.08
N ALA A 219 21.63 35.08 1.93
CA ALA A 219 20.49 35.13 1.03
C ALA A 219 20.88 34.54 -0.34
N MET A 220 20.13 33.56 -0.83
CA MET A 220 20.37 32.92 -2.13
C MET A 220 19.10 32.84 -2.94
N ASN A 221 19.16 33.24 -4.21
CA ASN A 221 18.13 33.02 -5.20
C ASN A 221 18.72 32.22 -6.37
N LEU A 222 18.13 31.07 -6.67
CA LEU A 222 18.61 30.14 -7.68
C LEU A 222 17.46 29.81 -8.63
N MET A 223 17.63 30.11 -9.92
CA MET A 223 16.74 29.72 -11.01
C MET A 223 17.39 28.59 -11.81
N ILE A 224 16.72 27.45 -11.87
CA ILE A 224 17.20 26.25 -12.56
C ILE A 224 16.29 25.96 -13.74
N LYS A 225 16.89 25.71 -14.90
CA LYS A 225 16.21 25.18 -16.08
C LYS A 225 16.86 23.86 -16.47
N GLN A 226 16.14 22.77 -16.28
CA GLN A 226 16.60 21.44 -16.68
C GLN A 226 15.82 20.97 -17.91
N SER A 227 16.50 20.35 -18.87
CA SER A 227 15.89 19.75 -20.05
C SER A 227 16.71 18.56 -20.53
N ASP A 228 16.21 17.82 -21.52
CA ASP A 228 17.08 16.92 -22.28
C ASP A 228 18.05 17.72 -23.17
N LEU A 229 19.01 17.03 -23.80
CA LEU A 229 19.99 17.68 -24.68
C LEU A 229 19.37 18.36 -25.91
N GLN A 230 18.12 18.03 -26.23
CA GLN A 230 17.34 18.63 -27.32
C GLN A 230 16.43 19.77 -26.84
N GLY A 231 16.47 20.11 -25.56
CA GLY A 231 15.64 21.17 -24.98
C GLY A 231 14.18 20.76 -24.75
N LYS A 232 13.85 19.46 -24.83
CA LYS A 232 12.50 18.95 -24.57
C LYS A 232 12.28 18.70 -23.08
N HIS A 233 11.00 18.69 -22.70
CA HIS A 233 10.56 18.45 -21.32
C HIS A 233 11.25 19.36 -20.29
N PRO A 234 11.13 20.68 -20.45
CA PRO A 234 11.73 21.60 -19.51
C PRO A 234 11.10 21.49 -18.13
N ILE A 235 11.96 21.58 -17.13
CA ILE A 235 11.60 21.79 -15.73
C ILE A 235 12.25 23.10 -15.31
N ASP A 236 11.45 24.07 -14.92
CA ASP A 236 11.89 25.36 -14.39
C ASP A 236 11.68 25.36 -12.87
N ALA A 237 12.71 25.63 -12.10
CA ALA A 237 12.62 25.74 -10.65
C ALA A 237 13.22 27.06 -10.18
N GLU A 238 12.52 27.76 -9.31
CA GLU A 238 13.00 28.90 -8.54
C GLU A 238 13.17 28.43 -7.09
N VAL A 239 14.36 28.63 -6.54
CA VAL A 239 14.72 28.27 -5.16
C VAL A 239 15.22 29.53 -4.47
N LYS A 240 14.63 29.87 -3.33
CA LYS A 240 15.07 30.96 -2.44
C LYS A 240 15.47 30.35 -1.12
N LEU A 241 16.62 30.73 -0.61
CA LEU A 241 17.15 30.33 0.68
C LEU A 241 17.62 31.55 1.45
N ASP A 242 17.07 31.72 2.62
CA ASP A 242 17.54 32.66 3.64
C ASP A 242 17.96 31.85 4.87
N ALA A 243 19.14 32.11 5.43
CA ALA A 243 19.66 31.38 6.57
C ALA A 243 20.79 32.18 7.25
N ASP A 244 21.14 31.81 8.47
CA ASP A 244 22.33 32.28 9.16
C ASP A 244 23.37 31.16 9.16
N LEU A 245 24.43 31.28 8.34
CA LEU A 245 25.53 30.32 8.25
C LEU A 245 26.62 30.64 9.26
N THR A 246 27.03 29.69 10.05
CA THR A 246 28.23 29.78 10.91
C THR A 246 29.21 28.68 10.51
N VAL A 247 30.47 29.06 10.29
CA VAL A 247 31.56 28.13 9.99
C VAL A 247 32.59 28.15 11.13
N PHE A 248 32.97 26.96 11.59
CA PHE A 248 33.93 26.72 12.67
C PHE A 248 35.18 26.02 12.12
N PRO A 249 36.19 26.77 11.60
CA PRO A 249 37.33 26.17 10.88
C PRO A 249 38.18 25.21 11.73
N GLN A 250 38.33 25.51 13.05
CA GLN A 250 39.10 24.65 13.94
C GLN A 250 38.45 23.31 14.24
N ARG A 251 37.13 23.28 14.20
CA ARG A 251 36.30 22.09 14.43
C ARG A 251 35.89 21.39 13.13
N GLU A 252 36.18 22.01 11.99
CA GLU A 252 35.68 21.54 10.67
C GLU A 252 34.17 21.33 10.69
N ALA A 253 33.46 22.27 11.31
CA ALA A 253 32.02 22.18 11.51
C ALA A 253 31.32 23.42 10.93
N PHE A 254 30.03 23.26 10.59
CA PHE A 254 29.17 24.36 10.20
C PHE A 254 27.77 24.23 10.78
N SER A 255 27.13 25.37 10.97
CA SER A 255 25.75 25.45 11.46
C SER A 255 24.97 26.40 10.57
N LEU A 256 23.75 25.97 10.16
CA LEU A 256 22.74 26.81 9.53
C LEU A 256 21.61 27.01 10.53
N ASN A 257 21.32 28.26 10.87
CA ASN A 257 20.23 28.64 11.75
C ASN A 257 19.17 29.42 10.97
N ASN A 258 17.94 29.46 11.47
CA ASN A 258 16.83 30.23 10.89
C ASN A 258 16.65 29.98 9.39
N VAL A 259 16.78 28.72 8.96
CA VAL A 259 16.67 28.35 7.55
C VAL A 259 15.24 28.56 7.06
N ASP A 260 15.07 29.32 5.98
CA ASP A 260 13.84 29.45 5.22
C ASP A 260 14.13 29.17 3.74
N LEU A 261 13.72 27.99 3.29
CA LEU A 261 13.89 27.53 1.92
C LEU A 261 12.51 27.45 1.24
N SER A 262 12.35 28.16 0.14
CA SER A 262 11.14 28.07 -0.68
C SER A 262 11.46 27.67 -2.11
N THR A 263 10.59 26.85 -2.71
CA THR A 263 10.74 26.46 -4.10
C THR A 263 9.42 26.52 -4.84
N THR A 264 9.52 26.95 -6.10
CA THR A 264 8.42 26.87 -7.09
C THR A 264 8.95 26.18 -8.33
N THR A 265 8.42 25.03 -8.65
CA THR A 265 8.87 24.20 -9.77
C THR A 265 7.74 24.02 -10.78
N SER A 266 8.01 24.23 -12.06
CA SER A 266 7.07 24.09 -13.18
C SER A 266 7.62 23.13 -14.22
N GLY A 267 6.76 22.34 -14.86
CA GLY A 267 7.16 21.40 -15.90
C GLY A 267 6.02 20.50 -16.33
N ASP A 268 6.10 19.96 -17.54
CA ASP A 268 5.08 19.10 -18.16
C ASP A 268 5.02 17.68 -17.55
N ARG A 269 6.10 17.24 -16.89
CA ARG A 269 6.19 15.93 -16.23
C ARG A 269 5.84 15.96 -14.75
N LEU A 270 5.53 17.13 -14.20
CA LEU A 270 5.15 17.25 -12.80
C LEU A 270 3.67 16.88 -12.62
N PRO A 271 3.33 16.17 -11.54
CA PRO A 271 1.94 15.82 -11.26
C PRO A 271 1.07 17.05 -11.01
N THR A 272 1.67 18.15 -10.56
CA THR A 272 1.05 19.48 -10.44
C THR A 272 2.05 20.55 -10.90
N SER A 273 1.58 21.54 -11.66
CA SER A 273 2.41 22.64 -12.14
C SER A 273 1.64 23.95 -11.99
N PRO A 274 2.16 24.94 -11.22
CA PRO A 274 3.42 24.87 -10.47
C PRO A 274 3.33 24.04 -9.18
N PHE A 275 4.39 23.30 -8.88
CA PHE A 275 4.60 22.66 -7.57
C PHE A 275 5.28 23.66 -6.63
N LYS A 276 4.70 23.89 -5.45
CA LYS A 276 5.25 24.80 -4.43
C LYS A 276 5.54 24.04 -3.15
N ALA A 277 6.73 24.28 -2.59
CA ALA A 277 7.12 23.78 -1.28
C ALA A 277 7.92 24.84 -0.51
N SER A 278 7.80 24.83 0.82
CA SER A 278 8.67 25.59 1.70
C SER A 278 9.15 24.70 2.84
N LEU A 279 10.42 24.83 3.18
CA LEU A 279 11.08 24.12 4.28
C LEU A 279 11.68 25.16 5.20
N GLN A 280 11.27 25.14 6.46
CA GLN A 280 11.93 25.90 7.53
C GLN A 280 12.70 24.95 8.43
N ALA A 281 13.83 25.39 8.97
CA ALA A 281 14.57 24.68 10.00
C ALA A 281 15.09 25.66 11.04
N SER A 282 14.95 25.34 12.32
CA SER A 282 15.51 26.18 13.36
C SER A 282 17.02 26.08 13.38
N GLN A 283 17.56 24.89 13.17
CA GLN A 283 19.02 24.64 13.21
C GLN A 283 19.37 23.37 12.43
N VAL A 284 20.45 23.44 11.66
CA VAL A 284 21.10 22.30 11.00
C VAL A 284 22.60 22.38 11.27
N ASP A 285 23.14 21.41 11.98
CA ASP A 285 24.56 21.33 12.35
C ASP A 285 25.21 20.12 11.66
N MET A 286 26.45 20.35 11.22
CA MET A 286 27.33 19.30 10.70
C MET A 286 28.70 19.43 11.32
N ASP A 287 29.20 18.37 11.94
CA ASP A 287 30.56 18.25 12.45
C ASP A 287 31.27 17.16 11.65
N VAL A 288 32.21 17.57 10.79
CA VAL A 288 32.85 16.66 9.84
C VAL A 288 33.79 15.65 10.53
N PRO A 289 34.67 16.03 11.48
CA PRO A 289 35.50 15.07 12.20
C PRO A 289 34.74 14.09 13.08
N GLN A 290 33.61 14.52 13.63
CA GLN A 290 32.72 13.65 14.42
C GLN A 290 31.72 12.92 13.57
N GLU A 291 31.63 13.24 12.29
CA GLU A 291 30.66 12.69 11.33
C GLU A 291 29.23 12.77 11.84
N THR A 292 28.85 13.87 12.50
CA THR A 292 27.50 14.05 13.03
C THR A 292 26.72 15.09 12.24
N LEU A 293 25.46 14.80 11.97
CA LEU A 293 24.47 15.70 11.37
C LEU A 293 23.26 15.80 12.28
N SER A 294 22.85 17.00 12.62
CA SER A 294 21.65 17.28 13.40
C SER A 294 20.78 18.30 12.67
N ALA A 295 19.49 18.02 12.48
CA ALA A 295 18.53 18.97 11.94
C ALA A 295 17.29 19.02 12.84
N GLN A 296 16.96 20.21 13.34
CA GLN A 296 15.90 20.43 14.31
C GLN A 296 14.91 21.49 13.81
N GLY A 297 13.68 21.40 14.28
CA GLY A 297 12.62 22.34 13.91
C GLY A 297 12.33 22.38 12.42
N LEU A 298 12.51 21.24 11.74
CA LEU A 298 12.14 21.12 10.33
C LEU A 298 10.62 21.22 10.18
N GLU A 299 10.15 22.15 9.35
CA GLU A 299 8.76 22.30 8.97
C GLU A 299 8.64 22.40 7.46
N LEU A 300 8.07 21.37 6.83
CA LEU A 300 7.80 21.30 5.39
C LEU A 300 6.32 21.59 5.11
N LYS A 301 6.05 22.59 4.28
CA LYS A 301 4.72 22.89 3.76
C LYS A 301 4.67 22.63 2.27
N THR A 302 3.82 21.72 1.84
CA THR A 302 3.59 21.41 0.42
C THR A 302 2.24 20.76 0.20
N LEU A 303 1.62 20.98 -0.96
CA LEU A 303 0.34 20.39 -1.38
C LEU A 303 -0.84 20.62 -0.40
N GLY A 304 -0.70 21.54 0.56
CA GLY A 304 -1.66 21.78 1.63
C GLY A 304 -1.46 20.91 2.86
N MET A 305 -0.32 20.24 2.96
CA MET A 305 0.14 19.52 4.16
C MET A 305 1.23 20.32 4.88
N THR A 306 1.28 20.17 6.19
CA THR A 306 2.38 20.62 7.03
C THR A 306 2.99 19.40 7.72
N ALA A 307 4.26 19.17 7.48
CA ALA A 307 5.03 18.10 8.12
C ALA A 307 6.12 18.72 8.98
N THR A 308 6.26 18.27 10.22
CA THR A 308 7.36 18.63 11.12
C THR A 308 8.29 17.45 11.29
N ALA A 309 9.60 17.70 11.35
CA ALA A 309 10.58 16.64 11.49
C ALA A 309 11.76 17.08 12.36
N SER A 310 12.48 16.08 12.88
CA SER A 310 13.83 16.24 13.43
C SER A 310 14.67 15.02 13.04
N VAL A 311 15.94 15.23 12.76
CA VAL A 311 16.86 14.17 12.35
C VAL A 311 18.17 14.35 13.10
N GLN A 312 18.74 13.25 13.56
CA GLN A 312 20.11 13.14 14.07
C GLN A 312 20.76 11.96 13.37
N ALA A 313 21.93 12.19 12.82
CA ALA A 313 22.70 11.15 12.16
C ALA A 313 24.14 11.15 12.66
N PHE A 314 24.72 9.98 12.71
CA PHE A 314 26.07 9.71 13.21
C PHE A 314 26.81 8.92 12.15
N GLN A 315 28.15 9.06 12.15
CA GLN A 315 29.03 8.36 11.20
C GLN A 315 28.59 8.55 9.73
N VAL A 316 28.07 9.77 9.42
CA VAL A 316 27.42 10.07 8.13
C VAL A 316 28.28 9.86 6.89
N LEU A 317 29.61 9.84 7.04
CA LEU A 317 30.58 9.66 5.95
C LEU A 317 31.16 8.24 5.87
N SER A 318 31.13 7.48 6.98
CA SER A 318 31.74 6.15 7.09
C SER A 318 30.70 5.02 7.17
N ASP A 319 29.86 5.01 8.21
CA ASP A 319 28.84 3.98 8.45
C ASP A 319 27.57 4.64 9.02
N PRO A 320 26.73 5.25 8.16
CA PRO A 320 25.67 6.16 8.58
C PRO A 320 24.61 5.49 9.44
N GLU A 321 24.37 6.04 10.62
CA GLU A 321 23.25 5.73 11.49
C GLU A 321 22.38 6.98 11.66
N PHE A 322 21.06 6.85 11.68
CA PHE A 322 20.17 7.98 11.87
C PHE A 322 19.00 7.69 12.78
N ASN A 323 18.56 8.72 13.48
CA ASN A 323 17.34 8.76 14.27
C ASN A 323 16.50 9.95 13.82
N GLY A 324 15.20 9.73 13.63
CA GLY A 324 14.33 10.78 13.16
C GLY A 324 12.92 10.69 13.73
N LYS A 325 12.26 11.85 13.78
CA LYS A 325 10.83 11.95 14.07
C LYS A 325 10.19 12.74 12.95
N LEU A 326 9.04 12.27 12.48
CA LEU A 326 8.24 12.94 11.46
C LEU A 326 6.78 12.98 11.94
N ALA A 327 6.15 14.15 11.90
CA ALA A 327 4.73 14.29 12.15
C ALA A 327 4.09 15.12 11.04
N ILE A 328 3.00 14.62 10.47
CA ILE A 328 2.18 15.33 9.48
C ILE A 328 0.92 15.77 10.21
N ALA A 329 0.69 17.08 10.26
CA ALA A 329 -0.49 17.68 10.83
C ALA A 329 -1.77 17.19 10.10
N PRO A 330 -2.97 17.29 10.69
CA PRO A 330 -4.18 16.87 10.03
C PRO A 330 -4.34 17.48 8.63
N PHE A 331 -4.53 16.62 7.62
CA PHE A 331 -4.67 17.01 6.23
C PHE A 331 -5.79 16.22 5.54
N ASN A 332 -6.18 16.66 4.35
CA ASN A 332 -7.17 15.99 3.53
C ASN A 332 -6.47 15.18 2.42
N PRO A 333 -6.41 13.81 2.52
CA PRO A 333 -5.80 12.98 1.50
C PRO A 333 -6.42 13.14 0.10
N ARG A 334 -7.73 13.34 -0.02
CA ARG A 334 -8.40 13.56 -1.32
C ARG A 334 -7.87 14.79 -2.05
N GLU A 335 -7.70 15.90 -1.32
CA GLU A 335 -7.16 17.13 -1.91
C GLU A 335 -5.71 16.97 -2.36
N VAL A 336 -4.91 16.22 -1.58
CA VAL A 336 -3.53 15.89 -1.95
C VAL A 336 -3.49 15.03 -3.20
N MET A 337 -4.29 13.95 -3.25
CA MET A 337 -4.38 13.07 -4.41
C MET A 337 -4.86 13.83 -5.66
N LYS A 338 -5.86 14.70 -5.52
CA LYS A 338 -6.33 15.56 -6.60
C LYS A 338 -5.22 16.47 -7.15
N LYS A 339 -4.46 17.13 -6.27
CA LYS A 339 -3.32 17.97 -6.65
C LYS A 339 -2.22 17.16 -7.36
N LEU A 340 -2.07 15.89 -7.01
CA LEU A 340 -1.10 14.97 -7.63
C LEU A 340 -1.64 14.28 -8.89
N ASN A 341 -2.84 14.64 -9.37
CA ASN A 341 -3.53 13.98 -10.49
C ASN A 341 -3.70 12.45 -10.30
N ILE A 342 -3.76 12.00 -9.05
CA ILE A 342 -4.05 10.60 -8.72
C ILE A 342 -5.56 10.40 -8.76
N THR A 343 -6.03 9.51 -9.64
CA THR A 343 -7.44 9.16 -9.72
C THR A 343 -7.89 8.47 -8.44
N LEU A 344 -8.84 9.06 -7.75
CA LEU A 344 -9.46 8.45 -6.58
C LEU A 344 -10.28 7.22 -7.02
N PRO A 345 -10.21 6.11 -6.29
CA PRO A 345 -11.14 5.02 -6.49
C PRO A 345 -12.59 5.49 -6.21
N ASN A 346 -13.55 4.91 -6.90
CA ASN A 346 -14.95 5.16 -6.58
C ASN A 346 -15.25 4.49 -5.24
N MET A 347 -15.60 5.28 -4.22
CA MET A 347 -15.84 4.81 -2.85
C MET A 347 -17.29 5.03 -2.47
N ALA A 348 -17.84 4.12 -1.67
CA ALA A 348 -19.23 4.18 -1.19
C ALA A 348 -19.51 5.44 -0.34
N ASP A 349 -18.51 5.85 0.45
CA ASP A 349 -18.61 7.07 1.27
C ASP A 349 -17.81 8.21 0.64
N SER A 350 -18.52 9.29 0.28
CA SER A 350 -17.89 10.50 -0.25
C SER A 350 -17.03 11.24 0.78
N SER A 351 -17.19 10.98 2.07
CA SER A 351 -16.39 11.56 3.16
C SER A 351 -15.15 10.74 3.53
N ALA A 352 -14.95 9.53 2.93
CA ALA A 352 -13.76 8.72 3.14
C ALA A 352 -12.50 9.42 2.59
N LEU A 353 -11.35 9.21 3.22
CA LEU A 353 -10.06 9.85 2.90
C LEU A 353 -10.09 11.39 2.98
N THR A 354 -10.86 11.95 3.92
CA THR A 354 -10.92 13.41 4.09
C THR A 354 -10.07 13.92 5.24
N LYS A 355 -9.71 13.06 6.19
CA LYS A 355 -8.93 13.46 7.36
C LYS A 355 -7.88 12.39 7.70
N ALA A 356 -6.61 12.75 7.56
CA ALA A 356 -5.50 11.92 7.99
C ALA A 356 -4.49 12.74 8.81
N GLN A 357 -3.84 12.08 9.76
CA GLN A 357 -2.74 12.59 10.55
C GLN A 357 -1.74 11.46 10.79
N VAL A 358 -0.45 11.74 10.69
CA VAL A 358 0.61 10.73 10.81
C VAL A 358 1.67 11.19 11.78
N ALA A 359 2.17 10.29 12.62
CA ALA A 359 3.38 10.50 13.39
C ALA A 359 4.24 9.23 13.33
N ILE A 360 5.54 9.41 13.10
CA ILE A 360 6.49 8.33 12.85
C ILE A 360 7.78 8.62 13.61
N THR A 361 8.34 7.60 14.24
CA THR A 361 9.74 7.60 14.70
C THR A 361 10.53 6.64 13.82
N LEU A 362 11.67 7.09 13.34
CA LEU A 362 12.54 6.37 12.44
C LEU A 362 13.90 6.13 13.11
N HIS A 363 14.44 4.94 12.95
CA HIS A 363 15.81 4.58 13.26
C HIS A 363 16.37 3.81 12.08
N GLY A 364 17.62 3.99 11.75
CA GLY A 364 18.17 3.20 10.64
C GLY A 364 19.66 3.38 10.50
N ASP A 365 20.21 2.51 9.69
CA ASP A 365 21.59 2.53 9.23
C ASP A 365 21.59 2.26 7.71
N LYS A 366 22.75 1.95 7.12
CA LYS A 366 22.89 1.66 5.70
C LYS A 366 22.16 0.37 5.27
N ASP A 367 21.94 -0.56 6.19
CA ASP A 367 21.43 -1.90 5.94
C ASP A 367 20.00 -2.09 6.45
N THR A 368 19.59 -1.31 7.48
CA THR A 368 18.29 -1.48 8.15
C THR A 368 17.53 -0.17 8.32
N LEU A 369 16.21 -0.25 8.24
CA LEU A 369 15.30 0.83 8.55
C LEU A 369 14.22 0.33 9.52
N LEU A 370 14.12 0.98 10.69
CA LEU A 370 13.09 0.71 11.69
C LEU A 370 12.13 1.90 11.78
N VAL A 371 10.85 1.62 11.67
CA VAL A 371 9.76 2.56 11.88
C VAL A 371 9.01 2.13 13.13
N GLN A 372 9.25 2.79 14.26
CA GLN A 372 8.64 2.40 15.53
C GLN A 372 8.73 3.54 16.57
N PRO A 373 7.57 4.04 17.06
CA PRO A 373 6.21 3.75 16.61
C PRO A 373 5.81 4.55 15.37
N MET A 374 4.81 4.06 14.65
CA MET A 374 4.03 4.81 13.68
C MET A 374 2.60 4.90 14.18
N SER A 375 2.00 6.08 14.16
CA SER A 375 0.58 6.28 14.43
C SER A 375 -0.09 6.99 13.25
N LEU A 376 -1.21 6.46 12.81
CA LEU A 376 -2.06 7.01 11.76
C LEU A 376 -3.47 7.18 12.30
N LEU A 377 -3.99 8.39 12.25
CA LEU A 377 -5.41 8.68 12.40
C LEU A 377 -6.00 8.86 10.99
N LEU A 378 -6.95 8.02 10.61
CA LEU A 378 -7.61 8.08 9.30
C LEU A 378 -9.12 8.08 9.46
N ASP A 379 -9.78 9.19 9.08
CA ASP A 379 -11.24 9.37 9.15
C ASP A 379 -11.87 8.97 10.51
N GLY A 380 -11.11 9.12 11.60
CA GLY A 380 -11.50 8.75 12.96
C GLY A 380 -10.97 7.41 13.45
N SER A 381 -10.52 6.53 12.57
CA SER A 381 -9.90 5.25 12.95
C SER A 381 -8.46 5.46 13.40
N LYS A 382 -8.07 4.82 14.50
CA LYS A 382 -6.71 4.86 15.04
C LYS A 382 -5.96 3.60 14.62
N ILE A 383 -4.85 3.78 13.93
CA ILE A 383 -3.99 2.71 13.45
C ILE A 383 -2.59 2.96 13.98
N ASN A 384 -2.01 1.99 14.66
CA ASN A 384 -0.61 1.98 15.06
C ASN A 384 0.12 0.93 14.25
N ALA A 385 1.34 1.21 13.86
CA ALA A 385 2.17 0.25 13.14
C ALA A 385 3.61 0.31 13.61
N SER A 386 4.31 -0.78 13.38
CA SER A 386 5.77 -0.85 13.39
C SER A 386 6.23 -1.57 12.14
N ALA A 387 7.37 -1.16 11.60
CA ALA A 387 7.97 -1.82 10.45
C ALA A 387 9.48 -1.89 10.63
N GLY A 388 10.06 -3.04 10.35
CA GLY A 388 11.47 -3.25 10.14
C GLY A 388 11.72 -3.63 8.69
N VAL A 389 12.74 -3.06 8.08
CA VAL A 389 13.12 -3.35 6.71
C VAL A 389 14.63 -3.57 6.63
N ASP A 390 15.04 -4.77 6.26
CA ASP A 390 16.41 -5.04 5.82
C ASP A 390 16.52 -4.65 4.35
N LEU A 391 17.51 -3.87 3.99
CA LEU A 391 17.67 -3.33 2.64
C LEU A 391 18.44 -4.28 1.70
N SER A 392 19.26 -5.17 2.28
CA SER A 392 20.10 -6.11 1.50
C SER A 392 20.29 -7.46 2.22
N PRO A 393 19.55 -8.54 1.86
CA PRO A 393 18.44 -8.59 0.90
C PRO A 393 17.19 -7.87 1.43
N LEU A 394 16.33 -7.41 0.53
CA LEU A 394 15.11 -6.71 0.91
C LEU A 394 14.15 -7.66 1.64
N ARG A 395 14.01 -7.47 2.96
CA ARG A 395 13.08 -8.17 3.84
C ARG A 395 12.34 -7.17 4.69
N TRP A 396 11.10 -7.46 5.01
CA TRP A 396 10.31 -6.57 5.85
C TRP A 396 9.54 -7.35 6.92
N ASP A 397 9.39 -6.72 8.08
CA ASP A 397 8.52 -7.14 9.18
C ASP A 397 7.59 -5.97 9.51
N ILE A 398 6.30 -6.15 9.29
CA ILE A 398 5.30 -5.11 9.50
C ILE A 398 4.25 -5.61 10.48
N ASN A 399 4.00 -4.83 11.54
CA ASN A 399 2.97 -5.10 12.51
C ASN A 399 1.99 -3.92 12.55
N ILE A 400 0.70 -4.22 12.39
CA ILE A 400 -0.38 -3.24 12.35
C ILE A 400 -1.39 -3.56 13.45
N ALA A 401 -1.70 -2.58 14.28
CA ALA A 401 -2.76 -2.64 15.27
C ALA A 401 -3.72 -1.47 15.07
N GLY A 402 -5.03 -1.72 15.15
CA GLY A 402 -6.03 -0.67 14.91
C GLY A 402 -7.35 -0.92 15.60
N GLU A 403 -8.17 0.14 15.67
CA GLU A 403 -9.50 0.09 16.27
C GLU A 403 -10.46 1.00 15.51
N GLY A 404 -11.72 0.53 15.36
CA GLY A 404 -12.80 1.30 14.77
C GLY A 404 -12.67 1.49 13.25
N LEU A 405 -12.23 0.46 12.52
CA LEU A 405 -12.01 0.54 11.08
C LEU A 405 -13.25 0.09 10.31
N ASP A 406 -13.92 1.03 9.66
CA ASP A 406 -15.02 0.75 8.73
C ASP A 406 -14.48 0.68 7.29
N LEU A 407 -14.25 -0.53 6.81
CA LEU A 407 -13.72 -0.78 5.46
C LEU A 407 -14.73 -0.50 4.36
N ASP A 408 -16.03 -0.58 4.66
CA ASP A 408 -17.10 -0.38 3.67
C ASP A 408 -17.11 1.04 3.10
N ARG A 409 -16.65 2.01 3.87
CA ARG A 409 -16.50 3.40 3.43
C ARG A 409 -15.56 3.56 2.23
N TYR A 410 -14.55 2.69 2.14
CA TYR A 410 -13.48 2.74 1.14
C TYR A 410 -13.72 1.79 -0.05
N LEU A 411 -14.72 0.89 0.06
CA LEU A 411 -15.11 0.00 -1.03
C LEU A 411 -15.93 0.72 -2.10
N PRO A 412 -15.94 0.24 -3.35
CA PRO A 412 -16.87 0.74 -4.36
C PRO A 412 -18.33 0.59 -3.91
N PRO A 413 -19.23 1.52 -4.29
CA PRO A 413 -20.65 1.37 -4.01
C PRO A 413 -21.18 0.08 -4.64
N GLU A 414 -22.07 -0.61 -3.92
CA GLU A 414 -22.74 -1.80 -4.43
C GLU A 414 -23.56 -1.41 -5.65
N THR A 415 -23.28 -2.04 -6.81
CA THR A 415 -24.12 -1.88 -7.99
C THR A 415 -25.41 -2.68 -7.78
N VAL A 416 -26.49 -2.02 -7.44
CA VAL A 416 -27.82 -2.61 -7.46
C VAL A 416 -28.16 -2.88 -8.94
N PRO A 417 -28.48 -4.11 -9.36
CA PRO A 417 -28.99 -4.33 -10.69
C PRO A 417 -30.28 -3.52 -10.84
N SER A 418 -30.30 -2.53 -11.73
CA SER A 418 -31.50 -1.75 -11.98
C SER A 418 -32.52 -2.63 -12.72
N GLU A 419 -33.53 -3.09 -12.02
CA GLU A 419 -34.76 -3.72 -12.57
C GLU A 419 -35.65 -2.76 -13.37
N GLN A 420 -35.10 -1.73 -13.99
CA GLN A 420 -35.86 -0.74 -14.74
C GLN A 420 -35.41 -0.59 -16.18
N ALA A 421 -35.45 -1.67 -16.96
CA ALA A 421 -35.38 -1.55 -18.42
C ALA A 421 -36.28 -2.59 -19.17
N ALA A 422 -37.33 -3.09 -18.55
CA ALA A 422 -38.26 -3.98 -19.20
C ALA A 422 -39.72 -3.60 -18.92
N SER A 423 -40.12 -2.36 -19.19
CA SER A 423 -41.55 -2.05 -19.38
C SER A 423 -41.68 -0.61 -19.89
N LYS A 424 -41.70 -0.47 -21.19
CA LYS A 424 -42.47 0.53 -21.97
C LYS A 424 -41.91 0.60 -23.40
N ASN A 425 -42.37 -0.28 -24.25
CA ASN A 425 -42.57 -0.01 -25.66
C ASN A 425 -43.55 -1.07 -26.23
N SER A 426 -44.81 -0.81 -26.00
CA SER A 426 -45.89 -1.32 -26.86
C SER A 426 -46.74 -0.10 -27.21
N THR A 427 -47.02 0.02 -28.50
CA THR A 427 -47.99 0.88 -29.15
C THR A 427 -47.48 2.23 -29.69
N GLN A 428 -47.07 2.26 -30.95
CA GLN A 428 -47.92 2.93 -31.95
C GLN A 428 -47.33 2.72 -33.35
N SER A 429 -48.07 1.95 -34.15
CA SER A 429 -47.97 1.86 -35.60
C SER A 429 -48.53 3.15 -36.22
N SER A 430 -47.84 3.73 -37.18
CA SER A 430 -48.53 4.31 -38.36
C SER A 430 -47.56 4.44 -39.52
N MET A 431 -48.04 3.92 -40.61
CA MET A 431 -47.56 3.83 -41.98
C MET A 431 -47.03 5.16 -42.55
N SER A 432 -46.01 5.07 -43.37
CA SER A 432 -46.09 5.64 -44.74
C SER A 432 -44.99 5.04 -45.65
N ALA A 433 -45.45 4.48 -46.73
CA ALA A 433 -44.68 3.97 -47.86
C ALA A 433 -44.13 5.10 -48.73
N SER A 434 -42.96 4.93 -49.30
CA SER A 434 -42.70 5.30 -50.70
C SER A 434 -41.40 4.67 -51.18
N ASN A 435 -41.56 3.95 -52.28
CA ASN A 435 -40.57 3.36 -53.17
C ASN A 435 -39.51 4.33 -53.66
N VAL A 436 -38.28 3.86 -53.87
CA VAL A 436 -37.60 3.93 -55.20
C VAL A 436 -36.56 2.81 -55.30
N VAL A 437 -36.63 2.13 -56.43
CA VAL A 437 -35.80 1.07 -56.97
C VAL A 437 -34.51 1.67 -57.56
N ALA A 438 -33.37 1.03 -57.41
CA ALA A 438 -32.52 0.50 -58.48
C ALA A 438 -31.05 0.21 -58.07
N ASN A 439 -30.71 -1.04 -58.26
CA ASN A 439 -29.50 -1.61 -58.92
C ASN A 439 -28.07 -1.06 -58.64
N SER A 440 -27.20 -1.85 -58.13
CA SER A 440 -26.21 -2.69 -58.87
C SER A 440 -25.04 -3.14 -58.00
N SER A 441 -24.87 -4.42 -57.91
CA SER A 441 -23.64 -5.25 -58.01
C SER A 441 -22.37 -4.94 -57.24
N THR A 442 -21.98 -5.96 -56.46
CA THR A 442 -20.65 -6.54 -56.27
C THR A 442 -19.59 -5.75 -55.46
N THR A 443 -19.34 -6.16 -54.25
CA THR A 443 -18.13 -6.90 -53.91
C THR A 443 -18.16 -7.25 -52.40
N ALA A 444 -17.99 -8.54 -52.12
CA ALA A 444 -17.92 -9.06 -50.74
C ALA A 444 -16.65 -8.57 -50.05
N THR A 445 -16.81 -7.70 -49.06
CA THR A 445 -15.80 -7.48 -48.04
C THR A 445 -16.47 -7.74 -46.70
N LYS A 446 -16.01 -8.75 -46.01
CA LYS A 446 -16.37 -9.06 -44.64
C LYS A 446 -16.16 -7.86 -43.74
N SER A 447 -17.21 -7.12 -43.47
CA SER A 447 -17.19 -6.13 -42.35
C SER A 447 -17.40 -6.93 -41.07
N GLN A 448 -16.34 -7.08 -40.31
CA GLN A 448 -16.39 -7.39 -38.88
C GLN A 448 -17.13 -6.25 -38.20
N THR A 449 -18.30 -6.57 -37.68
CA THR A 449 -19.01 -5.75 -36.69
C THR A 449 -18.06 -5.51 -35.52
N PRO A 450 -17.85 -4.28 -35.05
CA PRO A 450 -17.17 -4.09 -33.79
C PRO A 450 -18.10 -4.61 -32.70
N GLN A 451 -17.77 -5.80 -32.18
CA GLN A 451 -18.21 -6.18 -30.84
C GLN A 451 -17.66 -5.12 -29.91
N THR A 452 -18.54 -4.29 -29.38
CA THR A 452 -18.26 -3.47 -28.20
C THR A 452 -18.03 -4.46 -27.05
N ASP A 453 -16.78 -4.91 -26.95
CA ASP A 453 -16.28 -5.52 -25.74
C ASP A 453 -16.44 -4.49 -24.63
N VAL A 454 -17.42 -4.73 -23.78
CA VAL A 454 -17.44 -4.19 -22.42
C VAL A 454 -16.22 -4.80 -21.72
N ALA A 455 -15.07 -4.19 -21.91
CA ALA A 455 -13.84 -4.46 -21.18
C ALA A 455 -14.04 -3.96 -19.74
N ALA A 456 -14.88 -4.64 -18.99
CA ALA A 456 -14.95 -4.54 -17.55
C ALA A 456 -13.64 -5.14 -17.02
N SER A 457 -12.73 -4.24 -16.64
CA SER A 457 -11.59 -4.45 -15.74
C SER A 457 -10.88 -5.81 -15.85
N SER A 458 -9.94 -5.91 -16.78
CA SER A 458 -9.06 -7.09 -16.95
C SER A 458 -7.92 -7.20 -15.92
N LYS A 459 -7.90 -6.36 -14.88
CA LYS A 459 -6.87 -6.47 -13.81
C LYS A 459 -7.24 -7.59 -12.86
N GLY A 460 -6.35 -8.59 -12.75
CA GLY A 460 -6.47 -9.66 -11.77
C GLY A 460 -6.51 -9.10 -10.33
N LEU A 461 -7.19 -9.80 -9.43
CA LEU A 461 -7.29 -9.44 -8.00
C LEU A 461 -5.95 -9.56 -7.27
N ILE A 462 -5.10 -10.52 -7.68
CA ILE A 462 -3.86 -10.90 -7.01
C ILE A 462 -2.70 -10.24 -7.76
N PRO A 463 -1.90 -9.37 -7.13
CA PRO A 463 -0.73 -8.73 -7.75
C PRO A 463 0.45 -9.71 -7.79
N VAL A 464 0.40 -10.70 -8.68
CA VAL A 464 1.34 -11.84 -8.78
C VAL A 464 2.80 -11.39 -8.85
N ALA A 465 3.11 -10.40 -9.70
CA ALA A 465 4.48 -9.91 -9.88
C ALA A 465 5.05 -9.34 -8.57
N LEU A 466 4.24 -8.57 -7.82
CA LEU A 466 4.63 -8.01 -6.54
C LEU A 466 4.87 -9.13 -5.51
N ILE A 467 3.96 -10.09 -5.36
CA ILE A 467 4.10 -11.17 -4.36
C ILE A 467 5.34 -12.02 -4.62
N ARG A 468 5.73 -12.20 -5.89
CA ARG A 468 6.96 -12.95 -6.23
C ARG A 468 8.24 -12.26 -5.79
N SER A 469 8.24 -10.92 -5.70
CA SER A 469 9.40 -10.13 -5.30
C SER A 469 9.44 -9.82 -3.81
N LEU A 470 8.39 -10.13 -3.06
CA LEU A 470 8.31 -9.83 -1.64
C LEU A 470 8.87 -10.97 -0.78
N GLU A 471 9.61 -10.58 0.27
CA GLU A 471 10.02 -11.45 1.35
C GLU A 471 9.80 -10.74 2.69
N GLY A 472 9.01 -11.34 3.59
CA GLY A 472 8.74 -10.69 4.87
C GLY A 472 7.59 -11.28 5.66
N HIS A 473 7.24 -10.57 6.72
CA HIS A 473 6.21 -10.93 7.70
C HIS A 473 5.22 -9.78 7.88
N LEU A 474 3.93 -10.11 8.01
CA LEU A 474 2.84 -9.19 8.29
C LEU A 474 2.03 -9.67 9.48
N GLY A 475 2.08 -8.95 10.59
CA GLY A 475 1.19 -9.07 11.72
C GLY A 475 0.08 -8.03 11.66
N VAL A 476 -1.18 -8.43 11.83
CA VAL A 476 -2.33 -7.52 11.89
C VAL A 476 -3.18 -7.85 13.11
N SER A 477 -3.57 -6.84 13.87
CA SER A 477 -4.47 -6.96 15.02
C SER A 477 -5.45 -5.78 15.03
N LEU A 478 -6.66 -6.01 14.55
CA LEU A 478 -7.70 -4.99 14.44
C LEU A 478 -8.87 -5.32 15.36
N LYS A 479 -9.47 -4.29 15.97
CA LYS A 479 -10.68 -4.40 16.80
C LYS A 479 -11.79 -3.57 16.16
N HIS A 480 -13.05 -4.03 16.33
CA HIS A 480 -14.25 -3.35 15.82
C HIS A 480 -14.13 -2.96 14.33
N VAL A 481 -14.02 -3.99 13.49
CA VAL A 481 -13.91 -3.83 12.04
C VAL A 481 -15.28 -4.06 11.39
N ILE A 482 -15.68 -3.17 10.50
CA ILE A 482 -16.84 -3.37 9.63
C ILE A 482 -16.32 -3.73 8.22
N PHE A 483 -16.79 -4.87 7.69
CA PHE A 483 -16.46 -5.32 6.34
C PHE A 483 -17.64 -6.01 5.69
N LYS A 484 -18.11 -5.49 4.56
CA LYS A 484 -19.34 -5.93 3.86
C LYS A 484 -20.54 -6.02 4.81
N LYS A 485 -20.70 -4.98 5.63
CA LYS A 485 -21.73 -4.83 6.66
C LYS A 485 -21.59 -5.81 7.85
N MET A 486 -20.68 -6.78 7.76
CA MET A 486 -20.38 -7.68 8.88
C MET A 486 -19.62 -6.94 9.98
N GLN A 487 -19.99 -7.19 11.22
CA GLN A 487 -19.34 -6.65 12.41
C GLN A 487 -18.35 -7.68 12.97
N LEU A 488 -17.08 -7.35 12.91
CA LEU A 488 -15.99 -8.19 13.38
C LEU A 488 -15.42 -7.56 14.67
N ASP A 489 -15.55 -8.24 15.78
CA ASP A 489 -15.09 -7.73 17.10
C ASP A 489 -13.56 -7.65 17.14
N LYS A 490 -12.91 -8.67 16.57
CA LYS A 490 -11.46 -8.75 16.49
C LYS A 490 -11.04 -9.53 15.23
N VAL A 491 -10.03 -9.01 14.54
CA VAL A 491 -9.34 -9.71 13.46
C VAL A 491 -7.85 -9.74 13.80
N ALA A 492 -7.28 -10.92 13.94
CA ALA A 492 -5.85 -11.13 14.09
C ALA A 492 -5.35 -11.97 12.92
N LEU A 493 -4.31 -11.51 12.26
CA LEU A 493 -3.69 -12.14 11.10
C LEU A 493 -2.19 -12.16 11.31
N ASP A 494 -1.58 -13.29 11.05
CA ASP A 494 -0.14 -13.47 10.97
C ASP A 494 0.17 -14.14 9.63
N ALA A 495 0.97 -13.48 8.79
CA ALA A 495 1.27 -13.95 7.45
C ALA A 495 2.75 -13.79 7.09
N THR A 496 3.29 -14.75 6.40
CA THR A 496 4.62 -14.69 5.82
C THR A 496 4.54 -14.75 4.31
N VAL A 497 5.40 -14.00 3.64
CA VAL A 497 5.57 -14.07 2.19
C VAL A 497 7.03 -14.32 1.86
N GLY A 498 7.27 -15.22 0.93
CA GLY A 498 8.61 -15.52 0.45
C GLY A 498 8.57 -16.51 -0.71
N ASN A 499 9.48 -16.34 -1.66
CA ASN A 499 9.58 -17.20 -2.84
C ASN A 499 8.24 -17.40 -3.59
N GLY A 500 7.42 -16.33 -3.68
CA GLY A 500 6.13 -16.37 -4.37
C GLY A 500 5.04 -17.20 -3.65
N VAL A 501 5.18 -17.42 -2.35
CA VAL A 501 4.18 -18.11 -1.53
C VAL A 501 3.82 -17.25 -0.32
N VAL A 502 2.54 -16.94 -0.16
CA VAL A 502 2.00 -16.32 1.05
C VAL A 502 1.41 -17.43 1.93
N ARG A 503 1.80 -17.47 3.20
CA ARG A 503 1.25 -18.38 4.21
C ARG A 503 0.65 -17.58 5.33
N VAL A 504 -0.62 -17.83 5.60
CA VAL A 504 -1.33 -17.28 6.75
C VAL A 504 -1.33 -18.37 7.83
N SER A 505 -0.61 -18.14 8.93
CA SER A 505 -0.81 -18.84 10.20
C SER A 505 -2.20 -18.45 10.69
N PRO A 506 -2.94 -19.27 11.46
CA PRO A 506 -4.39 -19.10 11.50
C PRO A 506 -4.78 -17.65 11.76
N ALA A 507 -5.46 -17.05 10.78
CA ALA A 507 -6.18 -15.81 11.00
C ALA A 507 -7.30 -16.09 11.99
N LEU A 508 -7.37 -15.31 13.08
CA LEU A 508 -8.38 -15.43 14.12
C LEU A 508 -9.37 -14.29 14.01
N ILE A 509 -10.63 -14.60 13.79
CA ILE A 509 -11.70 -13.62 13.64
C ILE A 509 -12.77 -13.90 14.70
N HIS A 510 -13.01 -12.94 15.59
CA HIS A 510 -14.13 -12.99 16.53
C HIS A 510 -15.31 -12.23 15.93
N LEU A 511 -16.46 -12.88 15.80
CA LEU A 511 -17.65 -12.31 15.19
C LEU A 511 -18.92 -13.03 15.70
N TYR A 512 -19.99 -12.29 15.89
CA TYR A 512 -21.32 -12.81 16.26
C TYR A 512 -21.29 -13.87 17.36
N GLN A 513 -20.62 -13.58 18.49
CA GLN A 513 -20.48 -14.41 19.69
C GLN A 513 -19.69 -15.72 19.48
N GLY A 514 -19.07 -15.91 18.32
CA GLY A 514 -18.21 -17.04 17.99
C GLY A 514 -16.87 -16.61 17.45
N GLN A 515 -16.14 -17.58 16.89
CA GLN A 515 -14.85 -17.34 16.27
C GLN A 515 -14.67 -18.16 15.00
N ALA A 516 -13.88 -17.64 14.08
CA ALA A 516 -13.38 -18.35 12.92
C ALA A 516 -11.85 -18.33 12.92
N GLU A 517 -11.23 -19.47 12.73
CA GLU A 517 -9.82 -19.66 12.49
C GLU A 517 -9.63 -20.07 11.02
N VAL A 518 -8.78 -19.37 10.27
CA VAL A 518 -8.55 -19.69 8.87
C VAL A 518 -7.06 -19.78 8.59
N LYS A 519 -6.57 -20.97 8.26
CA LYS A 519 -5.24 -21.12 7.65
C LYS A 519 -5.38 -20.94 6.15
N ALA A 520 -4.48 -20.18 5.55
CA ALA A 520 -4.51 -19.96 4.11
C ALA A 520 -3.11 -20.05 3.50
N THR A 521 -3.05 -20.55 2.28
CA THR A 521 -1.85 -20.52 1.47
C THR A 521 -2.20 -20.00 0.08
N LEU A 522 -1.40 -19.03 -0.41
CA LEU A 522 -1.50 -18.54 -1.78
C LEU A 522 -0.15 -18.77 -2.47
N ASP A 523 -0.15 -19.61 -3.50
CA ASP A 523 1.03 -19.93 -4.31
C ASP A 523 0.90 -19.26 -5.68
N VAL A 524 1.77 -18.27 -5.94
CA VAL A 524 1.81 -17.53 -7.22
C VAL A 524 3.05 -17.86 -8.06
N ARG A 525 3.76 -18.95 -7.76
CA ARG A 525 4.95 -19.39 -8.53
C ARG A 525 4.60 -19.84 -9.95
N GLY A 526 3.44 -20.49 -10.10
CA GLY A 526 2.93 -20.94 -11.40
C GLY A 526 2.26 -19.82 -12.20
N ASN A 527 1.84 -20.13 -13.42
CA ASN A 527 1.13 -19.18 -14.29
C ASN A 527 -0.24 -18.78 -13.76
N THR A 528 -0.89 -19.66 -13.00
CA THR A 528 -2.17 -19.42 -12.36
C THR A 528 -2.01 -19.48 -10.85
N PRO A 529 -2.42 -18.45 -10.10
CA PRO A 529 -2.43 -18.47 -8.65
C PRO A 529 -3.26 -19.64 -8.11
N LYS A 530 -2.76 -20.32 -7.09
CA LYS A 530 -3.45 -21.39 -6.36
C LYS A 530 -3.64 -20.95 -4.92
N MET A 531 -4.84 -21.15 -4.40
CA MET A 531 -5.23 -20.82 -3.04
C MET A 531 -5.74 -22.05 -2.32
N THR A 532 -5.31 -22.27 -1.09
CA THR A 532 -5.86 -23.29 -0.17
C THR A 532 -6.32 -22.59 1.10
N LEU A 533 -7.48 -22.98 1.61
CA LEU A 533 -8.10 -22.44 2.81
C LEU A 533 -8.51 -23.59 3.72
N VAL A 534 -8.17 -23.53 5.00
CA VAL A 534 -8.59 -24.50 6.03
C VAL A 534 -9.36 -23.72 7.09
N PRO A 535 -10.69 -23.56 6.93
CA PRO A 535 -11.52 -22.86 7.88
C PRO A 535 -11.87 -23.77 9.08
N LYS A 536 -11.94 -23.16 10.26
CA LYS A 536 -12.51 -23.74 11.48
C LYS A 536 -13.37 -22.70 12.16
N VAL A 537 -14.68 -22.84 12.05
CA VAL A 537 -15.65 -21.93 12.66
C VAL A 537 -16.21 -22.59 13.91
N SER A 538 -16.34 -21.83 15.00
CA SER A 538 -16.80 -22.32 16.29
C SER A 538 -17.80 -21.36 16.92
N GLY A 539 -19.08 -21.78 17.00
CA GLY A 539 -20.13 -21.12 17.75
C GLY A 539 -20.65 -19.80 17.15
N VAL A 540 -20.33 -19.49 15.90
CA VAL A 540 -20.79 -18.25 15.22
C VAL A 540 -22.30 -18.28 15.04
N GLN A 541 -23.01 -17.24 15.53
CA GLN A 541 -24.45 -17.09 15.30
C GLN A 541 -24.73 -16.78 13.85
N ILE A 542 -25.34 -17.75 13.15
CA ILE A 542 -25.49 -17.69 11.69
C ILE A 542 -26.49 -16.63 11.21
N GLN A 543 -27.56 -16.36 11.97
CA GLN A 543 -28.61 -15.44 11.54
C GLN A 543 -28.11 -14.00 11.37
N PRO A 544 -27.45 -13.36 12.37
CA PRO A 544 -26.92 -12.01 12.18
C PRO A 544 -25.83 -11.95 11.08
N LEU A 545 -25.00 -12.99 10.94
CA LEU A 545 -24.03 -13.08 9.87
C LEU A 545 -24.71 -13.06 8.49
N LEU A 546 -25.73 -13.90 8.25
CA LEU A 546 -26.48 -13.94 7.00
C LEU A 546 -27.29 -12.67 6.77
N HIS A 547 -27.83 -12.07 7.84
CA HIS A 547 -28.53 -10.79 7.75
C HIS A 547 -27.61 -9.69 7.23
N ASP A 548 -26.43 -9.52 7.84
CA ASP A 548 -25.51 -8.45 7.49
C ASP A 548 -24.92 -8.66 6.08
N TYR A 549 -24.50 -9.89 5.77
CA TYR A 549 -23.83 -10.20 4.50
C TYR A 549 -24.78 -10.32 3.30
N MET A 550 -25.97 -10.97 3.49
CA MET A 550 -26.89 -11.35 2.40
C MET A 550 -28.32 -10.84 2.56
N LYS A 551 -28.63 -10.10 3.63
CA LYS A 551 -30.00 -9.68 3.99
C LYS A 551 -30.97 -10.86 4.17
N MET A 552 -30.46 -11.98 4.65
CA MET A 552 -31.21 -13.24 4.82
C MET A 552 -31.34 -13.60 6.30
N ASP A 553 -32.59 -13.75 6.79
CA ASP A 553 -32.90 -14.07 8.20
C ASP A 553 -33.47 -15.49 8.39
N LYS A 554 -33.31 -16.35 7.40
CA LYS A 554 -34.06 -17.63 7.32
C LYS A 554 -33.45 -18.78 8.09
N LEU A 555 -32.23 -18.62 8.64
CA LEU A 555 -31.54 -19.66 9.41
C LEU A 555 -30.95 -19.06 10.69
N ARG A 556 -31.25 -19.67 11.84
CA ARG A 556 -30.72 -19.31 13.15
C ARG A 556 -29.98 -20.49 13.78
N GLY A 557 -28.98 -20.23 14.60
CA GLY A 557 -28.25 -21.22 15.41
C GLY A 557 -26.77 -20.96 15.51
N ALA A 558 -26.12 -21.62 16.43
CA ALA A 558 -24.67 -21.60 16.62
C ALA A 558 -24.01 -22.55 15.60
N THR A 559 -23.19 -22.00 14.73
CA THR A 559 -22.60 -22.71 13.59
C THR A 559 -21.17 -23.11 13.86
N PHE A 560 -20.84 -24.33 13.45
CA PHE A 560 -19.51 -24.94 13.47
C PHE A 560 -19.20 -25.44 12.09
N VAL A 561 -18.03 -25.11 11.54
CA VAL A 561 -17.56 -25.53 10.22
C VAL A 561 -16.11 -25.93 10.31
N GLU A 562 -15.76 -27.04 9.69
CA GLU A 562 -14.37 -27.47 9.52
C GLU A 562 -14.20 -28.16 8.16
N GLY A 563 -13.00 -28.07 7.59
CA GLY A 563 -12.67 -28.69 6.33
C GLY A 563 -11.55 -28.02 5.58
N GLU A 564 -11.46 -28.29 4.30
CA GLU A 564 -10.44 -27.73 3.42
C GLU A 564 -11.05 -27.33 2.08
N LEU A 565 -10.65 -26.17 1.58
CA LEU A 565 -11.06 -25.62 0.30
C LEU A 565 -9.85 -25.25 -0.54
N SER A 566 -9.94 -25.41 -1.83
CA SER A 566 -8.93 -24.94 -2.77
C SER A 566 -9.59 -24.27 -3.98
N ALA A 567 -8.91 -23.29 -4.54
CA ALA A 567 -9.31 -22.58 -5.75
C ALA A 567 -8.10 -22.15 -6.56
N GLN A 568 -8.29 -21.88 -7.84
CA GLN A 568 -7.23 -21.39 -8.72
C GLN A 568 -7.78 -20.33 -9.66
N GLY A 569 -6.97 -19.34 -9.97
CA GLY A 569 -7.33 -18.22 -10.83
C GLY A 569 -6.95 -16.88 -10.25
N ASN A 570 -7.17 -15.80 -11.00
CA ASN A 570 -6.89 -14.43 -10.59
C ASN A 570 -8.10 -13.49 -10.77
N ARG A 571 -9.28 -14.02 -11.10
CA ARG A 571 -10.54 -13.28 -11.22
C ARG A 571 -11.59 -13.90 -10.31
N PRO A 572 -12.58 -13.15 -9.80
CA PRO A 572 -13.63 -13.70 -8.94
C PRO A 572 -14.33 -14.90 -9.58
N GLY A 573 -14.64 -14.82 -10.88
CA GLY A 573 -15.28 -15.89 -11.63
C GLY A 573 -14.42 -17.16 -11.74
N ASP A 574 -13.11 -17.00 -11.97
CA ASP A 574 -12.17 -18.13 -12.03
C ASP A 574 -12.09 -18.85 -10.69
N LEU A 575 -11.94 -18.08 -9.59
CA LEU A 575 -11.88 -18.61 -8.23
C LEU A 575 -13.18 -19.34 -7.87
N MET A 576 -14.33 -18.76 -8.21
CA MET A 576 -15.63 -19.37 -7.94
C MET A 576 -15.85 -20.66 -8.73
N SER A 577 -15.51 -20.68 -10.02
CA SER A 577 -15.68 -21.83 -10.90
C SER A 577 -14.67 -22.94 -10.69
N SER A 578 -13.52 -22.64 -10.06
CA SER A 578 -12.49 -23.62 -9.70
C SER A 578 -12.54 -24.07 -8.24
N LEU A 579 -13.48 -23.51 -7.44
CA LEU A 579 -13.61 -23.84 -6.03
C LEU A 579 -13.94 -25.30 -5.82
N GLN A 580 -13.16 -25.99 -5.00
CA GLN A 580 -13.33 -27.40 -4.65
C GLN A 580 -12.89 -27.66 -3.22
N GLY A 581 -13.44 -28.73 -2.62
CA GLY A 581 -13.08 -29.17 -1.28
C GLY A 581 -14.26 -29.74 -0.50
N ASP A 582 -14.00 -30.06 0.75
CA ASP A 582 -14.93 -30.70 1.65
C ASP A 582 -15.07 -29.90 2.95
N LEU A 583 -16.31 -29.66 3.35
CA LEU A 583 -16.62 -29.03 4.63
C LEU A 583 -17.59 -29.92 5.40
N LEU A 584 -17.45 -29.97 6.71
CA LEU A 584 -18.44 -30.50 7.64
C LEU A 584 -19.09 -29.34 8.38
N VAL A 585 -20.41 -29.23 8.27
CA VAL A 585 -21.20 -28.15 8.86
C VAL A 585 -22.11 -28.71 9.94
N HIS A 586 -22.02 -28.11 11.14
CA HIS A 586 -22.93 -28.39 12.25
C HIS A 586 -23.58 -27.07 12.70
N ILE A 587 -24.90 -27.06 12.84
CA ILE A 587 -25.65 -25.95 13.41
C ILE A 587 -26.43 -26.47 14.60
N LYS A 588 -26.22 -25.86 15.77
CA LYS A 588 -26.82 -26.30 17.03
C LYS A 588 -27.83 -25.28 17.54
N LYS A 589 -28.89 -25.77 18.18
CA LYS A 589 -29.93 -24.98 18.85
C LYS A 589 -30.48 -23.89 17.91
N GLY A 590 -30.91 -24.31 16.73
CA GLY A 590 -31.28 -23.41 15.66
C GLY A 590 -32.77 -23.46 15.30
N ALA A 591 -33.11 -22.71 14.25
CA ALA A 591 -34.42 -22.76 13.62
C ALA A 591 -34.35 -22.40 12.13
N LEU A 592 -35.16 -23.00 11.31
CA LEU A 592 -35.52 -22.48 9.99
C LEU A 592 -36.64 -21.46 10.19
N VAL A 593 -36.30 -20.18 10.01
CA VAL A 593 -37.17 -19.05 10.33
C VAL A 593 -38.16 -18.77 9.19
N GLY A 594 -39.44 -18.62 9.55
CA GLY A 594 -40.53 -18.40 8.58
C GLY A 594 -40.84 -19.60 7.68
N MET A 595 -40.32 -20.78 8.04
CA MET A 595 -40.58 -22.03 7.35
C MET A 595 -40.92 -23.14 8.35
N ASN A 596 -42.14 -23.57 8.40
CA ASN A 596 -42.56 -24.71 9.25
C ASN A 596 -42.70 -25.96 8.45
N LEU A 597 -41.69 -26.85 8.48
CA LEU A 597 -41.69 -28.12 7.75
C LEU A 597 -42.79 -29.06 8.21
N THR A 598 -43.11 -29.07 9.51
CA THR A 598 -44.21 -29.84 10.06
C THR A 598 -45.53 -29.43 9.43
N ARG A 599 -45.85 -28.13 9.42
CA ARG A 599 -47.03 -27.55 8.76
C ARG A 599 -47.07 -27.91 7.25
N THR A 600 -45.93 -27.83 6.57
CA THR A 600 -45.80 -28.14 5.15
C THR A 600 -46.15 -29.61 4.87
N VAL A 601 -45.63 -30.54 5.66
CA VAL A 601 -45.96 -31.97 5.56
C VAL A 601 -47.40 -32.21 5.90
N CYS A 602 -47.94 -31.64 6.99
CA CYS A 602 -49.34 -31.80 7.38
C CYS A 602 -50.31 -31.27 6.31
N LYS A 603 -49.99 -30.13 5.66
CA LYS A 603 -50.75 -29.64 4.48
C LYS A 603 -50.70 -30.63 3.32
N GLY A 604 -49.54 -31.23 3.06
CA GLY A 604 -49.44 -32.28 2.03
C GLY A 604 -50.25 -33.53 2.34
N ILE A 605 -50.23 -34.00 3.58
CA ILE A 605 -51.02 -35.12 4.06
C ILE A 605 -52.54 -34.83 3.92
N ALA A 606 -52.97 -33.67 4.40
CA ALA A 606 -54.36 -33.20 4.33
C ALA A 606 -54.85 -33.08 2.88
N ALA A 607 -54.01 -32.52 1.98
CA ALA A 607 -54.35 -32.42 0.57
C ALA A 607 -54.57 -33.77 -0.11
N VAL A 608 -53.78 -34.80 0.17
CA VAL A 608 -53.99 -36.18 -0.35
C VAL A 608 -55.20 -36.82 0.24
N ARG A 609 -55.52 -36.55 1.52
CA ARG A 609 -56.71 -37.07 2.21
C ARG A 609 -57.98 -36.28 1.91
N LYS A 610 -57.91 -35.15 1.22
CA LYS A 610 -58.98 -34.18 1.01
C LYS A 610 -59.54 -33.62 2.34
N GLU A 611 -58.67 -33.42 3.31
CA GLU A 611 -58.93 -32.84 4.62
C GLU A 611 -58.38 -31.41 4.72
N SER A 612 -58.84 -30.63 5.68
CA SER A 612 -58.29 -29.31 6.02
C SER A 612 -57.55 -29.38 7.34
N ILE A 613 -56.50 -28.58 7.48
CA ILE A 613 -55.79 -28.37 8.75
C ILE A 613 -55.98 -26.92 9.20
N ASN A 614 -55.86 -26.69 10.53
CA ASN A 614 -55.94 -25.37 11.08
C ASN A 614 -54.49 -24.81 11.16
N ASP A 615 -54.20 -23.78 10.38
CA ASP A 615 -52.85 -23.14 10.36
C ASP A 615 -52.42 -22.53 11.68
N LYS A 616 -53.36 -22.22 12.59
CA LYS A 616 -53.08 -21.64 13.91
C LYS A 616 -52.46 -22.65 14.89
N ASP A 617 -52.51 -23.93 14.59
CA ASP A 617 -51.95 -24.99 15.43
C ASP A 617 -50.45 -25.15 15.25
N PHE A 618 -49.86 -24.40 14.30
CA PHE A 618 -48.42 -24.43 13.99
C PHE A 618 -47.78 -23.09 14.19
N GLY A 619 -46.57 -23.10 14.74
CA GLY A 619 -45.68 -21.91 14.74
C GLY A 619 -45.21 -21.58 13.32
N ASP A 620 -44.47 -20.48 13.21
CA ASP A 620 -43.93 -20.04 11.92
C ASP A 620 -42.60 -20.68 11.55
N ASP A 621 -41.85 -21.16 12.54
CA ASP A 621 -40.48 -21.68 12.42
C ASP A 621 -40.43 -23.21 12.55
N THR A 622 -39.34 -23.82 12.04
CA THR A 622 -38.92 -25.18 12.41
C THR A 622 -37.74 -25.12 13.37
N PRO A 623 -37.94 -25.18 14.66
CA PRO A 623 -36.84 -25.27 15.62
C PRO A 623 -36.15 -26.63 15.51
N PHE A 624 -34.82 -26.66 15.71
CA PHE A 624 -34.04 -27.90 15.73
C PHE A 624 -32.93 -27.88 16.77
N GLU A 625 -32.59 -29.06 17.31
CA GLU A 625 -31.45 -29.22 18.24
C GLU A 625 -30.13 -29.26 17.48
N ASN A 626 -30.08 -30.03 16.39
CA ASN A 626 -28.91 -30.23 15.57
C ASN A 626 -29.27 -30.31 14.10
N MET A 627 -28.48 -29.63 13.27
CA MET A 627 -28.44 -29.81 11.83
C MET A 627 -26.99 -30.09 11.42
N THR A 628 -26.76 -31.20 10.74
CA THR A 628 -25.43 -31.64 10.30
C THR A 628 -25.48 -32.02 8.84
N PHE A 629 -24.48 -31.54 8.08
CA PHE A 629 -24.32 -31.99 6.71
C PHE A 629 -22.86 -31.87 6.26
N PRO A 630 -22.32 -32.84 5.50
CA PRO A 630 -21.13 -32.68 4.71
C PRO A 630 -21.46 -31.83 3.48
N ALA A 631 -20.51 -30.96 3.06
CA ALA A 631 -20.63 -30.18 1.85
C ALA A 631 -19.44 -30.53 0.95
N HIS A 632 -19.69 -31.25 -0.12
CA HIS A 632 -18.71 -31.55 -1.15
C HIS A 632 -18.79 -30.51 -2.25
N ILE A 633 -17.72 -29.80 -2.47
CA ILE A 633 -17.66 -28.69 -3.40
C ILE A 633 -16.80 -29.08 -4.60
N VAL A 634 -17.36 -29.00 -5.79
CA VAL A 634 -16.65 -29.28 -7.05
C VAL A 634 -17.06 -28.23 -8.09
N ASN A 635 -16.08 -27.48 -8.59
CA ASN A 635 -16.29 -26.41 -9.57
C ASN A 635 -17.37 -25.38 -9.12
N GLY A 636 -17.35 -25.03 -7.82
CA GLY A 636 -18.31 -24.11 -7.21
C GLY A 636 -19.75 -24.64 -7.07
N GLN A 637 -19.97 -25.94 -7.32
CA GLN A 637 -21.21 -26.62 -7.01
C GLN A 637 -21.06 -27.37 -5.69
N ILE A 638 -21.97 -27.13 -4.77
CA ILE A 638 -21.99 -27.73 -3.44
C ILE A 638 -23.04 -28.84 -3.45
N SER A 639 -22.63 -30.08 -3.23
CA SER A 639 -23.50 -31.19 -2.93
C SER A 639 -23.48 -31.54 -1.46
N THR A 640 -24.63 -31.82 -0.87
CA THR A 640 -24.75 -32.08 0.57
C THR A 640 -25.44 -33.43 0.80
N PRO A 641 -24.76 -34.54 0.50
CA PRO A 641 -25.36 -35.86 0.72
C PRO A 641 -25.48 -36.09 2.23
N GLY A 642 -26.65 -36.62 2.64
CA GLY A 642 -26.85 -37.02 4.01
C GLY A 642 -27.04 -35.89 5.01
N LEU A 643 -27.63 -34.76 4.62
CA LEU A 643 -28.13 -33.76 5.57
C LEU A 643 -29.07 -34.42 6.57
N VAL A 644 -28.80 -34.19 7.86
CA VAL A 644 -29.69 -34.61 8.96
C VAL A 644 -30.01 -33.40 9.82
N LEU A 645 -31.33 -33.15 10.02
CA LEU A 645 -31.82 -32.17 10.98
C LEU A 645 -32.71 -32.91 11.98
N THR A 646 -32.39 -32.74 13.27
CA THR A 646 -33.13 -33.34 14.37
C THR A 646 -33.88 -32.26 15.17
N SER A 647 -35.20 -32.41 15.22
CA SER A 647 -36.10 -31.52 15.96
C SER A 647 -37.07 -32.33 16.83
N ALA A 648 -37.67 -31.69 17.80
CA ALA A 648 -38.76 -32.30 18.57
C ALA A 648 -39.95 -32.57 17.64
N GLY A 649 -40.28 -33.84 17.36
CA GLY A 649 -41.40 -34.27 16.55
C GLY A 649 -41.10 -34.44 15.05
N ILE A 650 -39.95 -34.10 14.54
CA ILE A 650 -39.55 -34.39 13.16
C ILE A 650 -38.06 -34.76 13.05
N GLN A 651 -37.79 -35.63 12.10
CA GLN A 651 -36.46 -35.89 11.58
C GLN A 651 -36.43 -35.53 10.09
N VAL A 652 -35.50 -34.72 9.71
CA VAL A 652 -35.34 -34.28 8.31
C VAL A 652 -34.06 -34.84 7.76
N THR A 653 -34.13 -35.47 6.60
CA THR A 653 -32.96 -35.84 5.81
C THR A 653 -33.07 -35.17 4.44
N GLY A 654 -31.94 -34.89 3.82
CA GLY A 654 -31.97 -34.22 2.53
C GLY A 654 -30.67 -34.38 1.76
N ASP A 655 -30.80 -34.18 0.47
CA ASP A 655 -29.68 -34.12 -0.46
C ASP A 655 -30.03 -33.17 -1.63
N GLY A 656 -29.02 -32.63 -2.25
CA GLY A 656 -29.23 -31.72 -3.37
C GLY A 656 -27.97 -31.01 -3.79
N ILE A 657 -28.14 -30.08 -4.72
CA ILE A 657 -27.04 -29.26 -5.27
C ILE A 657 -27.35 -27.78 -5.06
N ILE A 658 -26.38 -27.07 -4.54
CA ILE A 658 -26.34 -25.61 -4.46
C ILE A 658 -25.26 -25.14 -5.44
N SER A 659 -25.61 -24.31 -6.43
CA SER A 659 -24.68 -23.76 -7.41
C SER A 659 -24.34 -22.32 -7.07
N LEU A 660 -23.12 -22.06 -6.59
CA LEU A 660 -22.63 -20.72 -6.34
C LEU A 660 -22.49 -19.89 -7.64
N PRO A 661 -21.96 -20.46 -8.75
CA PRO A 661 -21.86 -19.71 -10.01
C PRO A 661 -23.22 -19.32 -10.59
N LYS A 662 -24.25 -20.16 -10.41
CA LYS A 662 -25.62 -19.93 -10.92
C LYS A 662 -26.54 -19.27 -9.89
N GLN A 663 -26.07 -19.10 -8.64
CA GLN A 663 -26.90 -18.62 -7.53
C GLN A 663 -28.25 -19.33 -7.39
N SER A 664 -28.26 -20.67 -7.50
CA SER A 664 -29.47 -21.49 -7.51
C SER A 664 -29.33 -22.73 -6.64
N LEU A 665 -30.45 -23.28 -6.23
CA LEU A 665 -30.53 -24.54 -5.51
C LEU A 665 -31.51 -25.51 -6.19
N ASP A 666 -31.20 -26.81 -6.09
CA ASP A 666 -32.09 -27.94 -6.46
C ASP A 666 -31.91 -29.01 -5.39
N TYR A 667 -32.87 -29.09 -4.47
CA TYR A 667 -32.72 -29.81 -3.21
C TYR A 667 -33.99 -30.66 -2.94
N GLN A 668 -33.80 -31.90 -2.51
CA GLN A 668 -34.87 -32.77 -2.04
C GLN A 668 -34.71 -32.99 -0.52
N VAL A 669 -35.74 -32.71 0.22
CA VAL A 669 -35.82 -32.90 1.66
C VAL A 669 -36.88 -33.98 1.95
N ASN A 670 -36.55 -34.91 2.86
CA ASN A 670 -37.48 -35.96 3.31
C ASN A 670 -37.75 -35.72 4.80
N VAL A 671 -38.98 -35.48 5.18
CA VAL A 671 -39.39 -35.18 6.54
C VAL A 671 -40.14 -36.37 7.12
N ALA A 672 -39.57 -37.02 8.14
CA ALA A 672 -40.21 -38.04 8.92
C ALA A 672 -40.83 -37.42 10.18
N LEU A 673 -42.07 -37.71 10.46
CA LEU A 673 -42.75 -37.26 11.67
C LEU A 673 -42.40 -38.22 12.83
N SER A 674 -41.96 -37.69 14.01
CA SER A 674 -41.65 -38.50 15.18
C SER A 674 -42.26 -37.87 16.42
N GLY A 675 -42.96 -38.74 17.24
CA GLY A 675 -43.47 -38.34 18.56
C GLY A 675 -44.99 -38.08 18.63
N SER A 676 -45.56 -38.20 19.83
CA SER A 676 -46.98 -38.08 20.15
C SER A 676 -47.56 -36.66 20.06
N HIS A 677 -46.72 -35.66 19.98
CA HIS A 677 -47.14 -34.23 19.96
C HIS A 677 -47.83 -33.80 18.68
N LEU A 678 -47.75 -34.62 17.61
CA LEU A 678 -48.31 -34.32 16.27
C LEU A 678 -49.70 -34.92 16.05
N ASP A 679 -50.17 -35.76 16.97
CA ASP A 679 -51.45 -36.50 16.84
C ASP A 679 -52.65 -35.57 16.70
N HIS A 680 -52.61 -34.38 17.32
CA HIS A 680 -53.70 -33.41 17.23
C HIS A 680 -53.61 -32.49 15.99
N ALA A 681 -52.40 -32.05 15.64
CA ALA A 681 -52.18 -31.05 14.56
C ALA A 681 -52.28 -31.68 13.14
N CYS A 682 -51.68 -32.86 12.91
CA CYS A 682 -51.67 -33.55 11.63
C CYS A 682 -52.70 -34.69 11.52
N ARG A 683 -53.35 -35.12 12.60
CA ARG A 683 -54.19 -36.31 12.70
C ARG A 683 -53.53 -37.57 12.15
N VAL A 684 -52.28 -37.76 12.50
CA VAL A 684 -51.45 -38.88 12.07
C VAL A 684 -51.51 -40.03 13.10
N ASN A 685 -51.39 -41.25 12.62
CA ASN A 685 -51.24 -42.43 13.45
C ASN A 685 -49.83 -43.00 13.40
N ASP A 686 -49.51 -43.95 14.28
CA ASP A 686 -48.20 -44.58 14.41
C ASP A 686 -47.60 -45.13 13.09
N LYS A 687 -48.43 -45.38 12.11
CA LYS A 687 -48.03 -45.92 10.81
C LYS A 687 -47.53 -44.79 9.90
N ILE A 688 -48.13 -43.60 10.00
CA ILE A 688 -47.77 -42.44 9.23
C ILE A 688 -46.48 -41.81 9.77
N THR A 689 -46.25 -41.88 11.06
CA THR A 689 -45.02 -41.41 11.71
C THR A 689 -43.77 -42.15 11.21
N LYS A 690 -43.89 -43.31 10.62
CA LYS A 690 -42.77 -44.07 10.02
C LYS A 690 -42.46 -43.68 8.57
N LEU A 691 -43.25 -42.79 7.95
CA LEU A 691 -43.10 -42.39 6.55
C LEU A 691 -42.23 -41.13 6.47
N ALA A 692 -41.35 -41.09 5.47
CA ALA A 692 -40.56 -39.90 5.12
C ALA A 692 -41.26 -39.17 3.96
N PHE A 693 -41.70 -37.94 4.21
CA PHE A 693 -42.47 -37.13 3.26
C PHE A 693 -41.54 -36.23 2.43
N PRO A 694 -41.49 -36.40 1.09
CA PRO A 694 -40.58 -35.63 0.25
C PRO A 694 -41.10 -34.23 -0.03
N ILE A 695 -40.22 -33.25 0.19
CA ILE A 695 -40.37 -31.84 -0.14
C ILE A 695 -39.30 -31.49 -1.17
N VAL A 696 -39.66 -30.80 -2.26
CA VAL A 696 -38.74 -30.31 -3.27
C VAL A 696 -38.53 -28.82 -3.11
N CYS A 697 -37.25 -28.40 -2.98
CA CYS A 697 -36.86 -27.02 -2.93
C CYS A 697 -36.04 -26.69 -4.19
N LYS A 698 -36.53 -25.80 -5.05
CA LYS A 698 -35.89 -25.47 -6.31
C LYS A 698 -36.13 -24.02 -6.69
N GLY A 699 -35.06 -23.27 -7.06
CA GLY A 699 -35.16 -21.89 -7.52
C GLY A 699 -33.85 -21.13 -7.43
N GLN A 700 -33.92 -19.81 -7.60
CA GLN A 700 -32.79 -18.87 -7.46
C GLN A 700 -32.70 -18.38 -6.00
N PHE A 701 -31.53 -17.91 -5.58
CA PHE A 701 -31.36 -17.32 -4.23
C PHE A 701 -32.16 -16.02 -4.04
N SER A 702 -32.50 -15.35 -5.15
CA SER A 702 -33.38 -14.18 -5.18
C SER A 702 -34.87 -14.47 -5.02
N ASP A 703 -35.30 -15.74 -5.17
CA ASP A 703 -36.72 -16.10 -5.10
C ASP A 703 -37.26 -16.03 -3.67
N ASP A 704 -38.56 -15.83 -3.50
CA ASP A 704 -39.19 -15.86 -2.19
C ASP A 704 -38.97 -17.24 -1.53
N PRO A 705 -38.28 -17.30 -0.36
CA PRO A 705 -38.00 -18.57 0.33
C PRO A 705 -39.25 -19.43 0.59
N ALA A 706 -40.41 -18.82 0.82
CA ALA A 706 -41.68 -19.54 1.04
C ALA A 706 -42.17 -20.27 -0.21
N SER A 707 -41.80 -19.80 -1.40
CA SER A 707 -42.18 -20.42 -2.68
C SER A 707 -41.16 -21.46 -3.17
N LEU A 708 -39.92 -21.44 -2.65
CA LEU A 708 -38.83 -22.34 -3.06
C LEU A 708 -39.12 -23.81 -2.71
N CYS A 709 -39.78 -24.07 -1.55
CA CYS A 709 -40.02 -25.42 -1.05
C CYS A 709 -41.50 -25.80 -1.08
N ARG A 710 -41.81 -26.91 -1.69
CA ARG A 710 -43.20 -27.41 -1.83
C ARG A 710 -43.29 -28.93 -1.66
N PRO A 711 -44.41 -29.46 -1.11
CA PRO A 711 -44.65 -30.91 -1.03
C PRO A 711 -44.69 -31.54 -2.40
N ASP A 712 -44.06 -32.71 -2.59
CA ASP A 712 -44.22 -33.54 -3.78
C ASP A 712 -45.48 -34.38 -3.64
N LEU A 713 -46.65 -33.80 -3.96
CA LEU A 713 -47.96 -34.44 -3.79
C LEU A 713 -48.08 -35.77 -4.53
N LYS A 714 -47.39 -35.97 -5.66
CA LYS A 714 -47.38 -37.25 -6.39
C LYS A 714 -46.72 -38.34 -5.55
N LYS A 715 -45.55 -38.07 -4.98
CA LYS A 715 -44.85 -39.01 -4.11
C LYS A 715 -45.59 -39.22 -2.78
N PHE A 716 -46.27 -38.22 -2.23
CA PHE A 716 -47.16 -38.38 -1.09
C PHE A 716 -48.28 -39.41 -1.43
N GLY A 717 -48.93 -39.30 -2.58
CA GLY A 717 -49.94 -40.23 -3.00
C GLY A 717 -49.42 -41.67 -3.10
N VAL A 718 -48.22 -41.88 -3.62
CA VAL A 718 -47.58 -43.21 -3.69
C VAL A 718 -47.29 -43.74 -2.28
N LEU A 719 -46.77 -42.95 -1.35
CA LEU A 719 -46.53 -43.36 0.03
C LEU A 719 -47.82 -43.86 0.71
N PHE A 720 -48.92 -43.15 0.53
CA PHE A 720 -50.20 -43.57 1.10
C PHE A 720 -50.78 -44.86 0.42
N ALA A 721 -50.59 -45.00 -0.89
CA ALA A 721 -50.99 -46.22 -1.60
C ALA A 721 -50.19 -47.45 -1.14
N ASP A 722 -48.89 -47.28 -0.93
CA ASP A 722 -48.02 -48.34 -0.42
C ASP A 722 -48.34 -48.70 1.03
N LEU A 723 -48.64 -47.71 1.89
CA LEU A 723 -49.12 -47.94 3.25
C LEU A 723 -50.41 -48.76 3.25
N ALA A 724 -51.42 -48.43 2.40
CA ALA A 724 -52.63 -49.12 2.29
C ALA A 724 -52.39 -50.56 1.84
N LYS A 725 -51.51 -50.82 0.86
CA LYS A 725 -51.11 -52.17 0.46
C LYS A 725 -50.47 -52.98 1.59
N GLN A 726 -49.60 -52.32 2.39
CA GLN A 726 -49.00 -52.98 3.53
C GLN A 726 -50.03 -53.34 4.57
N GLU A 727 -50.97 -52.44 4.89
CA GLU A 727 -52.08 -52.73 5.83
C GLU A 727 -52.93 -53.89 5.39
N LEU A 728 -53.20 -53.97 4.07
CA LEU A 728 -53.98 -55.16 3.54
C LEU A 728 -53.17 -56.44 3.74
N LYS A 729 -51.84 -56.41 3.44
CA LYS A 729 -50.96 -57.59 3.65
C LYS A 729 -50.90 -57.98 5.12
N ASP A 730 -50.75 -57.02 6.03
CA ASP A 730 -50.65 -57.25 7.51
C ASP A 730 -52.00 -57.82 8.02
N LYS A 731 -53.19 -57.32 7.57
CA LYS A 731 -54.50 -57.86 7.94
C LYS A 731 -54.63 -59.25 7.47
N VAL A 732 -54.26 -59.54 6.19
CA VAL A 732 -54.35 -60.91 5.60
C VAL A 732 -53.40 -61.85 6.34
N ALA A 733 -52.21 -61.43 6.73
CA ALA A 733 -51.25 -62.20 7.50
C ALA A 733 -51.76 -62.50 8.93
N ALA A 734 -52.35 -61.53 9.61
CA ALA A 734 -52.97 -61.71 10.91
C ALA A 734 -54.16 -62.61 10.92
N GLU A 735 -55.01 -62.55 9.83
CA GLU A 735 -56.14 -63.41 9.66
C GLU A 735 -55.77 -64.88 9.33
N LYS A 736 -54.65 -65.03 8.55
CA LYS A 736 -54.08 -66.38 8.32
C LYS A 736 -53.52 -66.97 9.63
N GLU A 737 -52.94 -66.19 10.48
CA GLU A 737 -52.35 -66.62 11.78
C GLU A 737 -53.47 -67.01 12.74
N LYS A 738 -54.53 -66.18 12.85
CA LYS A 738 -55.76 -66.53 13.61
C LYS A 738 -56.41 -67.77 13.12
N LEU A 739 -56.42 -67.99 11.80
CA LEU A 739 -56.95 -69.22 11.20
C LEU A 739 -56.09 -70.44 11.53
N LYS A 740 -54.75 -70.28 11.50
CA LYS A 740 -53.80 -71.34 11.93
C LYS A 740 -53.97 -71.70 13.43
N ASP A 741 -54.14 -70.71 14.29
CA ASP A 741 -54.37 -70.95 15.71
C ASP A 741 -55.70 -71.60 16.00
N LYS A 742 -56.78 -71.20 15.31
CA LYS A 742 -58.07 -71.90 15.39
C LYS A 742 -57.98 -73.32 14.87
N LEU A 743 -57.23 -73.59 13.82
CA LEU A 743 -57.01 -74.94 13.28
C LEU A 743 -56.16 -75.80 14.24
N LYS A 744 -55.15 -75.23 14.90
CA LYS A 744 -54.37 -75.92 15.92
C LYS A 744 -55.20 -76.23 17.16
N ALA A 745 -56.01 -75.28 17.64
CA ALA A 745 -56.92 -75.51 18.75
C ALA A 745 -57.98 -76.59 18.45
N LYS A 746 -58.57 -76.59 17.29
CA LYS A 746 -59.43 -77.65 16.88
C LYS A 746 -58.75 -79.00 16.78
N ARG A 747 -57.54 -79.09 16.25
CA ARG A 747 -56.74 -80.34 16.23
C ARG A 747 -56.46 -80.86 17.63
N GLN A 748 -56.08 -79.98 18.53
CA GLN A 748 -55.83 -80.35 19.93
C GLN A 748 -57.10 -80.83 20.63
N GLU A 749 -58.25 -80.20 20.40
CA GLU A 749 -59.55 -80.63 20.91
C GLU A 749 -59.99 -81.97 20.32
N GLU A 750 -59.74 -82.20 19.01
CA GLU A 750 -60.01 -83.52 18.41
C GLU A 750 -59.07 -84.63 18.89
N GLU A 751 -57.74 -84.28 19.11
CA GLU A 751 -56.79 -85.23 19.68
C GLU A 751 -57.11 -85.56 21.14
N GLU A 752 -57.58 -84.58 21.89
CA GLU A 752 -58.04 -84.80 23.27
C GLU A 752 -59.30 -85.64 23.34
N LYS A 753 -60.28 -85.35 22.50
CA LYS A 753 -61.50 -86.21 22.34
C LYS A 753 -61.18 -87.62 21.85
N LEU A 754 -60.15 -87.73 21.02
CA LEU A 754 -59.72 -89.09 20.55
C LEU A 754 -58.97 -89.82 21.68
N ARG A 755 -58.16 -89.11 22.51
CA ARG A 755 -57.49 -89.65 23.69
C ARG A 755 -58.51 -90.13 24.73
N ASP A 756 -59.56 -89.36 24.97
CA ASP A 756 -60.59 -89.71 25.96
C ASP A 756 -61.41 -90.86 25.49
N LYS A 757 -61.79 -90.92 24.16
CA LYS A 757 -62.43 -92.09 23.53
C LYS A 757 -61.58 -93.36 23.60
N LEU A 758 -60.25 -93.21 23.45
CA LEU A 758 -59.33 -94.36 23.57
C LEU A 758 -59.15 -94.81 25.03
N LYS A 759 -59.11 -93.83 25.98
CA LYS A 759 -59.15 -94.17 27.41
C LYS A 759 -60.44 -94.91 27.86
N ASP A 760 -61.57 -94.45 27.38
CA ASP A 760 -62.86 -95.10 27.71
C ASP A 760 -62.97 -96.48 27.01
N LYS A 761 -62.46 -96.65 25.80
CA LYS A 761 -62.38 -97.99 25.16
C LYS A 761 -61.41 -98.93 25.85
N LEU A 762 -60.29 -98.42 26.39
CA LEU A 762 -59.31 -99.22 27.18
C LEU A 762 -59.90 -99.58 28.53
N LYS A 763 -60.75 -98.73 29.21
CA LYS A 763 -61.47 -99.07 30.47
C LYS A 763 -62.55 -100.08 30.26
N SER A 764 -63.14 -100.30 29.08
CA SER A 764 -64.16 -101.29 28.77
C SER A 764 -63.58 -102.63 28.33
N LEU A 765 -62.29 -102.79 28.21
CA LEU A 765 -61.58 -104.00 27.85
C LEU A 765 -60.81 -104.69 29.04
N PHE A 766 -60.76 -104.00 30.23
CA PHE A 766 -60.28 -104.57 31.46
C PHE A 766 -61.42 -104.34 32.52
#